data_c343c0ed31244083ca29d30e615707bd
#
_entry.id   c343c0ed31244083ca29d30e615707bd
#
_cell.length_a   1.000
_cell.length_b   1.000
_cell.length_c   1.000
_cell.angle_alpha   90.00
_cell.angle_beta   90.00
_cell.angle_gamma   90.00
#
_symmetry.space_group_name_H-M   'P 1'
#
loop_
_entity.id
_entity.type
_entity.pdbx_description
1 polymer ?
#
loop_
_entity_poly.entity_id
_entity_poly.type
_entity_poly.pdbx_seq_one_letter_code
_entity_poly.pdbx_strand_id
1 'polypeptide(L)'
;MSATASRAVGLGPSVEFSRQTAQIRQALGRAEAGDSLNAIDAEALLNARDDELDRLLQVASSIRDSGLDAAGRPGVITYSRKVFVPLTQLCQDRCHYCVFVQTPGQLVRAGTAPYMSPDEVLKVVRAGAALGCKEVLFTLGDRPENRWPAARNWLDDHGYDSTLDYMRDMAILVLEETGLLAHLNPGVMTWAEMQRLKPVAPSMGMMLETTATRLWSEKGGPHYGSPDKDPAVRLRVLDDAGRSNIPFTTGVLLGIGENNAERVDAMFAIRDSAERYGHVQEVIVQNFRAKPATAMMRARDLATQEYVAAVAVTRLVLGAGSRIQAPPNLTDANELALLVRAGVDDWGGVSPLTPDHVNPERPWPQIDELARLTAESGFELRERLTTHPHYIRAGEPWIDPRVTPHVRALADQETGMAREHVHPAGRPWTAELSAPSRESAIGTSISRDPAIAHILRAAEKTPAGLTDDDYVTLLGASGSDLDALTAAADALRRETVGDTVTYVVNRNLDSSLFPAQLSPEMLNGLVDEATQLGATEICIQGGIDPALPGVTYLDLIKQIKARNPMIHLHAFRPIEILDGASRCGLTPGLFLDSLLEAGVSSVPGTGARILNDDIRRKLSGGSELSVAAWTGLITAAHRAGLRSTATMVYGHLESPADQVAHLRALIRIQDETGGFTEFIPIPFVPYDSPATLRAITRPGPTIDETRALHAVARLMLTGRIDHIQAAWTKLGIRGSQQVLQGGADDLGGVLLDGTLSPEAGQEVGRVLAVREIARAASEIGRPTRQRTTTYGRA
;
A
#
# COMPACT_ATOMS: atom_id res chain seq x y z
N MET A 1 46.66 49.91 8.45
CA MET A 1 45.59 49.77 7.41
C MET A 1 44.35 49.20 8.08
N SER A 2 43.37 50.07 8.27
CA SER A 2 42.18 49.87 9.07
C SER A 2 41.15 49.00 8.30
N ALA A 3 40.69 47.89 8.89
CA ALA A 3 39.58 47.13 8.39
C ALA A 3 38.32 47.60 9.09
N THR A 4 37.49 48.29 8.32
CA THR A 4 36.16 48.73 8.72
C THR A 4 35.22 47.55 8.79
N ALA A 5 34.82 47.14 10.02
CA ALA A 5 33.72 46.22 10.27
C ALA A 5 32.39 46.97 9.96
N SER A 6 31.65 46.50 8.95
CA SER A 6 30.29 46.93 8.69
C SER A 6 29.39 46.45 9.82
N ARG A 7 28.93 47.34 10.69
CA ARG A 7 27.83 47.10 11.62
C ARG A 7 26.52 47.02 10.81
N ALA A 8 25.88 45.86 10.78
CA ALA A 8 24.47 45.78 10.40
C ALA A 8 23.65 46.59 11.41
N VAL A 9 23.05 47.68 10.94
CA VAL A 9 22.14 48.52 11.73
C VAL A 9 20.82 47.71 11.84
N GLY A 10 20.55 47.17 13.03
CA GLY A 10 19.25 46.61 13.33
C GLY A 10 18.15 47.68 13.16
N LEU A 11 17.18 47.39 12.38
CA LEU A 11 15.97 48.22 12.23
C LEU A 11 15.26 48.30 13.59
N GLY A 12 14.84 49.51 13.99
CA GLY A 12 14.15 49.70 15.28
C GLY A 12 12.79 48.98 15.30
N PRO A 13 12.26 48.60 16.49
CA PRO A 13 11.06 47.75 16.65
C PRO A 13 9.81 48.24 15.89
N SER A 14 9.63 49.51 15.71
CA SER A 14 8.51 50.11 14.95
C SER A 14 8.62 49.91 13.43
N VAL A 15 9.85 49.85 12.89
CA VAL A 15 10.08 49.61 11.46
C VAL A 15 9.89 48.12 11.14
N GLU A 16 10.31 47.26 12.04
CA GLU A 16 10.16 45.82 11.92
C GLU A 16 8.67 45.38 11.99
N PHE A 17 7.91 45.96 12.90
CA PHE A 17 6.45 45.78 12.99
C PHE A 17 5.72 46.26 11.74
N SER A 18 6.06 47.46 11.21
CA SER A 18 5.46 47.97 9.98
C SER A 18 5.76 47.12 8.74
N ARG A 19 6.96 46.51 8.71
CA ARG A 19 7.35 45.59 7.62
C ARG A 19 6.60 44.28 7.71
N GLN A 20 6.44 43.69 8.90
CA GLN A 20 5.69 42.46 9.14
C GLN A 20 4.23 42.65 8.74
N THR A 21 3.57 43.70 9.17
CA THR A 21 2.17 44.02 8.77
C THR A 21 2.05 44.14 7.26
N ALA A 22 3.00 44.78 6.58
CA ALA A 22 2.97 44.90 5.12
C ALA A 22 3.11 43.51 4.43
N GLN A 23 3.95 42.64 4.93
CA GLN A 23 4.09 41.27 4.42
C GLN A 23 2.82 40.43 4.62
N ILE A 24 2.19 40.51 5.80
CA ILE A 24 0.91 39.84 6.06
C ILE A 24 -0.17 40.30 5.07
N ARG A 25 -0.30 41.61 4.86
CA ARG A 25 -1.31 42.16 3.92
C ARG A 25 -1.02 41.76 2.47
N GLN A 26 0.23 41.67 2.08
CA GLN A 26 0.61 41.22 0.74
C GLN A 26 0.27 39.71 0.57
N ALA A 27 0.58 38.87 1.55
CA ALA A 27 0.26 37.43 1.54
C ALA A 27 -1.26 37.21 1.53
N LEU A 28 -2.03 37.98 2.35
CA LEU A 28 -3.50 37.97 2.32
C LEU A 28 -4.04 38.35 0.93
N GLY A 29 -3.52 39.39 0.31
CA GLY A 29 -3.95 39.80 -1.02
C GLY A 29 -3.73 38.71 -2.08
N ARG A 30 -2.65 37.94 -2.01
CA ARG A 30 -2.43 36.77 -2.87
C ARG A 30 -3.44 35.65 -2.55
N ALA A 31 -3.63 35.34 -1.27
CA ALA A 31 -4.58 34.31 -0.86
C ALA A 31 -6.01 34.64 -1.33
N GLU A 32 -6.44 35.89 -1.19
CA GLU A 32 -7.74 36.40 -1.65
C GLU A 32 -7.88 36.34 -3.18
N ALA A 33 -6.78 36.56 -3.92
CA ALA A 33 -6.73 36.41 -5.38
C ALA A 33 -6.75 34.94 -5.85
N GLY A 34 -6.59 33.98 -4.94
CA GLY A 34 -6.49 32.55 -5.25
C GLY A 34 -5.10 32.11 -5.74
N ASP A 35 -4.09 32.94 -5.53
CA ASP A 35 -2.72 32.59 -5.88
C ASP A 35 -2.12 31.57 -4.91
N SER A 36 -1.27 30.69 -5.42
CA SER A 36 -0.53 29.73 -4.60
C SER A 36 0.44 30.47 -3.67
N LEU A 37 0.37 30.17 -2.38
CA LEU A 37 1.26 30.72 -1.38
C LEU A 37 2.62 30.02 -1.42
N ASN A 38 3.70 30.83 -1.28
CA ASN A 38 5.02 30.29 -1.00
C ASN A 38 5.27 30.23 0.53
N ALA A 39 6.41 29.65 0.95
CA ALA A 39 6.75 29.51 2.36
C ALA A 39 6.84 30.85 3.11
N ILE A 40 7.34 31.91 2.45
CA ILE A 40 7.46 33.25 3.06
C ILE A 40 6.07 33.85 3.32
N ASP A 41 5.13 33.67 2.39
CA ASP A 41 3.75 34.11 2.58
C ASP A 41 3.06 33.36 3.72
N ALA A 42 3.21 32.03 3.75
CA ALA A 42 2.64 31.20 4.80
C ALA A 42 3.22 31.54 6.19
N GLU A 43 4.52 31.77 6.29
CA GLU A 43 5.18 32.20 7.53
C GLU A 43 4.68 33.58 8.00
N ALA A 44 4.51 34.53 7.08
CA ALA A 44 3.93 35.84 7.40
C ALA A 44 2.52 35.69 7.97
N LEU A 45 1.66 34.88 7.34
CA LEU A 45 0.27 34.66 7.75
C LEU A 45 0.12 33.99 9.11
N LEU A 46 1.07 33.18 9.56
CA LEU A 46 1.08 32.64 10.92
C LEU A 46 1.15 33.73 12.02
N ASN A 47 1.58 34.94 11.65
CA ASN A 47 1.62 36.07 12.56
C ASN A 47 0.41 37.00 12.48
N ALA A 48 -0.61 36.66 11.67
CA ALA A 48 -1.84 37.44 11.56
C ALA A 48 -2.58 37.51 12.91
N ARG A 49 -3.04 38.72 13.26
CA ARG A 49 -3.78 39.01 14.49
C ARG A 49 -4.91 39.97 14.17
N ASP A 50 -5.90 40.05 15.05
CA ASP A 50 -7.02 40.96 14.98
C ASP A 50 -7.68 40.99 13.59
N ASP A 51 -7.81 42.13 12.95
CA ASP A 51 -8.43 42.28 11.60
C ASP A 51 -7.74 41.46 10.52
N GLU A 52 -6.41 41.26 10.60
CA GLU A 52 -5.67 40.43 9.66
C GLU A 52 -5.97 38.95 9.83
N LEU A 53 -6.17 38.52 11.09
CA LEU A 53 -6.61 37.15 11.39
C LEU A 53 -8.05 36.93 10.87
N ASP A 54 -8.97 37.85 11.11
CA ASP A 54 -10.34 37.73 10.63
C ASP A 54 -10.42 37.61 9.10
N ARG A 55 -9.60 38.35 8.36
CA ARG A 55 -9.49 38.20 6.90
C ARG A 55 -8.90 36.85 6.51
N LEU A 56 -7.86 36.36 7.21
CA LEU A 56 -7.27 35.05 6.98
C LEU A 56 -8.30 33.94 7.17
N LEU A 57 -9.10 34.02 8.24
CA LEU A 57 -10.18 33.05 8.52
C LEU A 57 -11.27 33.08 7.45
N GLN A 58 -11.58 34.26 6.89
CA GLN A 58 -12.56 34.38 5.81
C GLN A 58 -12.08 33.68 4.53
N VAL A 59 -10.80 33.85 4.17
CA VAL A 59 -10.19 33.15 3.02
C VAL A 59 -10.17 31.64 3.26
N ALA A 60 -9.75 31.20 4.45
CA ALA A 60 -9.72 29.78 4.81
C ALA A 60 -11.11 29.12 4.75
N SER A 61 -12.15 29.81 5.27
CA SER A 61 -13.55 29.37 5.15
C SER A 61 -13.96 29.20 3.69
N SER A 62 -13.69 30.20 2.85
CA SER A 62 -14.07 30.16 1.42
C SER A 62 -13.40 28.98 0.68
N ILE A 63 -12.12 28.70 0.97
CA ILE A 63 -11.39 27.57 0.39
C ILE A 63 -12.01 26.23 0.86
N ARG A 64 -12.33 26.10 2.16
CA ARG A 64 -13.02 24.93 2.69
C ARG A 64 -14.37 24.73 2.01
N ASP A 65 -15.19 25.76 1.91
CA ASP A 65 -16.54 25.68 1.36
C ASP A 65 -16.50 25.25 -0.11
N SER A 66 -15.61 25.84 -0.89
CA SER A 66 -15.35 25.40 -2.27
C SER A 66 -14.94 23.93 -2.35
N GLY A 67 -14.14 23.45 -1.40
CA GLY A 67 -13.74 22.04 -1.30
C GLY A 67 -14.88 21.11 -0.92
N LEU A 68 -15.79 21.56 -0.05
CA LEU A 68 -16.99 20.80 0.32
C LEU A 68 -17.98 20.72 -0.85
N ASP A 69 -18.16 21.80 -1.58
CA ASP A 69 -19.00 21.84 -2.80
C ASP A 69 -18.47 20.87 -3.87
N ALA A 70 -17.16 20.93 -4.13
CA ALA A 70 -16.50 20.03 -5.08
C ALA A 70 -16.60 18.55 -4.66
N ALA A 71 -16.63 18.29 -3.36
CA ALA A 71 -16.81 16.94 -2.80
C ALA A 71 -18.27 16.46 -2.77
N GLY A 72 -19.25 17.30 -3.20
CA GLY A 72 -20.68 17.00 -3.18
C GLY A 72 -21.29 16.95 -1.78
N ARG A 73 -20.72 17.67 -0.82
CA ARG A 73 -21.20 17.76 0.57
C ARG A 73 -21.19 19.18 1.14
N PRO A 74 -21.84 20.15 0.46
CA PRO A 74 -21.88 21.52 0.95
C PRO A 74 -22.48 21.59 2.36
N GLY A 75 -21.89 22.41 3.21
CA GLY A 75 -22.38 22.63 4.58
C GLY A 75 -22.23 21.43 5.54
N VAL A 76 -21.40 20.42 5.22
CA VAL A 76 -21.20 19.23 6.04
C VAL A 76 -19.79 19.18 6.62
N ILE A 77 -19.70 19.16 7.95
CA ILE A 77 -18.47 18.80 8.69
C ILE A 77 -18.60 17.34 9.15
N THR A 78 -17.51 16.58 9.01
CA THR A 78 -17.53 15.15 9.33
C THR A 78 -16.88 14.82 10.66
N TYR A 79 -17.21 13.65 11.20
CA TYR A 79 -16.55 12.99 12.32
C TYR A 79 -16.61 11.48 12.14
N SER A 80 -15.83 10.76 12.91
CA SER A 80 -15.81 9.29 12.92
C SER A 80 -16.10 8.79 14.33
N ARG A 81 -17.16 7.96 14.48
CA ARG A 81 -17.54 7.35 15.77
C ARG A 81 -16.75 6.07 15.98
N LYS A 82 -15.83 6.07 16.94
CA LYS A 82 -14.92 4.94 17.16
C LYS A 82 -14.66 4.65 18.64
N VAL A 83 -14.06 3.49 18.87
CA VAL A 83 -13.41 3.16 20.15
C VAL A 83 -11.90 3.16 19.99
N PHE A 84 -11.20 3.54 21.05
CA PHE A 84 -9.75 3.54 21.12
C PHE A 84 -9.29 2.33 21.93
N VAL A 85 -8.42 1.51 21.33
CA VAL A 85 -7.84 0.32 21.96
C VAL A 85 -6.35 0.57 22.21
N PRO A 86 -5.95 0.77 23.48
CA PRO A 86 -4.55 0.99 23.84
C PRO A 86 -3.83 -0.36 23.91
N LEU A 87 -3.54 -0.96 22.75
CA LEU A 87 -3.06 -2.34 22.64
C LEU A 87 -1.81 -2.61 23.49
N THR A 88 -0.88 -1.64 23.57
CA THR A 88 0.25 -1.61 24.50
C THR A 88 0.57 -0.19 24.89
N GLN A 89 0.87 0.03 26.17
CA GLN A 89 1.37 1.31 26.68
C GLN A 89 2.89 1.34 26.81
N LEU A 90 3.59 0.28 26.44
CA LEU A 90 5.05 0.29 26.29
C LEU A 90 5.43 0.93 24.94
N CYS A 91 6.54 1.67 24.91
CA CYS A 91 7.02 2.34 23.71
C CYS A 91 8.56 2.40 23.73
N GLN A 92 9.20 2.36 22.57
CA GLN A 92 10.63 2.62 22.49
C GLN A 92 10.98 4.11 22.61
N ASP A 93 10.07 5.00 22.22
CA ASP A 93 10.23 6.44 22.27
C ASP A 93 10.15 7.04 23.68
N ARG A 94 10.62 8.28 23.81
CA ARG A 94 10.69 9.06 25.07
C ARG A 94 10.21 10.49 24.84
N CYS A 95 9.09 10.68 24.17
CA CYS A 95 8.56 12.01 23.92
C CYS A 95 8.28 12.74 25.23
N HIS A 96 8.83 13.94 25.38
CA HIS A 96 8.83 14.69 26.65
C HIS A 96 7.44 15.19 27.08
N TYR A 97 6.46 15.15 26.19
CA TYR A 97 5.06 15.56 26.43
C TYR A 97 4.08 14.38 26.57
N CYS A 98 4.54 13.15 26.41
CA CYS A 98 3.68 11.97 26.36
C CYS A 98 3.34 11.47 27.77
N VAL A 99 2.04 11.28 28.06
CA VAL A 99 1.52 10.64 29.27
C VAL A 99 1.02 9.22 29.03
N PHE A 100 0.88 8.82 27.78
CA PHE A 100 0.37 7.51 27.37
C PHE A 100 1.31 6.38 27.78
N VAL A 101 2.63 6.61 27.64
CA VAL A 101 3.66 5.58 27.81
C VAL A 101 3.89 5.25 29.27
N GLN A 102 3.86 3.95 29.58
CA GLN A 102 4.22 3.40 30.89
C GLN A 102 5.53 2.59 30.79
N THR A 103 6.19 2.44 31.91
CA THR A 103 7.34 1.53 32.03
C THR A 103 6.88 0.14 32.45
N PRO A 104 7.65 -0.95 32.18
CA PRO A 104 7.31 -2.29 32.66
C PRO A 104 7.05 -2.36 34.18
N GLY A 105 7.82 -1.61 34.96
CA GLY A 105 7.61 -1.53 36.42
C GLY A 105 6.31 -0.85 36.83
N GLN A 106 5.79 0.07 36.06
CA GLN A 106 4.45 0.67 36.28
C GLN A 106 3.34 -0.33 35.95
N LEU A 107 3.45 -1.04 34.83
CA LEU A 107 2.49 -2.09 34.43
C LEU A 107 2.43 -3.20 35.49
N VAL A 108 3.58 -3.69 35.96
CA VAL A 108 3.62 -4.72 37.00
C VAL A 108 2.92 -4.24 38.30
N ARG A 109 3.16 -2.97 38.73
CA ARG A 109 2.47 -2.42 39.91
C ARG A 109 0.97 -2.26 39.69
N ALA A 110 0.54 -2.01 38.46
CA ALA A 110 -0.88 -1.92 38.09
C ALA A 110 -1.53 -3.31 37.89
N GLY A 111 -0.75 -4.38 37.89
CA GLY A 111 -1.24 -5.72 37.60
C GLY A 111 -1.67 -5.93 36.14
N THR A 112 -1.11 -5.15 35.22
CA THR A 112 -1.43 -5.20 33.79
C THR A 112 -0.31 -5.88 32.99
N ALA A 113 -0.70 -6.63 31.96
CA ALA A 113 0.23 -7.24 31.03
C ALA A 113 0.88 -6.21 30.09
N PRO A 114 2.00 -6.54 29.43
CA PRO A 114 2.62 -5.68 28.41
C PRO A 114 1.72 -5.33 27.24
N TYR A 115 0.82 -6.24 26.85
CA TYR A 115 -0.18 -6.06 25.81
C TYR A 115 -1.56 -6.46 26.32
N MET A 116 -2.61 -5.82 25.79
CA MET A 116 -3.98 -6.30 26.01
C MET A 116 -4.14 -7.69 25.39
N SER A 117 -4.81 -8.58 26.10
CA SER A 117 -5.19 -9.89 25.55
C SER A 117 -6.30 -9.77 24.51
N PRO A 118 -6.51 -10.78 23.65
CA PRO A 118 -7.62 -10.82 22.70
C PRO A 118 -8.98 -10.60 23.38
N ASP A 119 -9.22 -11.20 24.56
CA ASP A 119 -10.47 -11.02 25.30
C ASP A 119 -10.67 -9.60 25.80
N GLU A 120 -9.61 -8.92 26.24
CA GLU A 120 -9.67 -7.51 26.64
C GLU A 120 -9.97 -6.61 25.45
N VAL A 121 -9.36 -6.85 24.29
CA VAL A 121 -9.66 -6.15 23.04
C VAL A 121 -11.13 -6.36 22.67
N LEU A 122 -11.60 -7.61 22.62
CA LEU A 122 -13.00 -7.94 22.29
C LEU A 122 -14.00 -7.30 23.25
N LYS A 123 -13.70 -7.22 24.53
CA LYS A 123 -14.56 -6.55 25.53
C LYS A 123 -14.79 -5.09 25.17
N VAL A 124 -13.74 -4.37 24.78
CA VAL A 124 -13.84 -2.94 24.42
C VAL A 124 -14.60 -2.78 23.11
N VAL A 125 -14.24 -3.53 22.08
CA VAL A 125 -14.83 -3.34 20.74
C VAL A 125 -16.29 -3.80 20.67
N ARG A 126 -16.69 -4.85 21.41
CA ARG A 126 -18.10 -5.27 21.52
C ARG A 126 -18.95 -4.21 22.24
N ALA A 127 -18.42 -3.60 23.31
CA ALA A 127 -19.10 -2.49 23.97
C ALA A 127 -19.23 -1.27 23.06
N GLY A 128 -18.20 -0.97 22.25
CA GLY A 128 -18.28 0.10 21.25
C GLY A 128 -19.28 -0.18 20.15
N ALA A 129 -19.32 -1.40 19.62
CA ALA A 129 -20.28 -1.81 18.60
C ALA A 129 -21.73 -1.66 19.12
N ALA A 130 -21.98 -2.01 20.38
CA ALA A 130 -23.27 -1.83 21.02
C ALA A 130 -23.71 -0.35 21.15
N LEU A 131 -22.74 0.58 21.19
CA LEU A 131 -22.97 2.02 21.19
C LEU A 131 -22.99 2.63 19.78
N GLY A 132 -23.02 1.81 18.74
CA GLY A 132 -23.09 2.24 17.34
C GLY A 132 -21.76 2.70 16.74
N CYS A 133 -20.62 2.44 17.41
CA CYS A 133 -19.30 2.64 16.77
C CYS A 133 -19.16 1.71 15.56
N LYS A 134 -18.56 2.21 14.50
CA LYS A 134 -18.27 1.43 13.27
C LYS A 134 -16.79 1.12 13.12
N GLU A 135 -15.98 1.64 14.03
CA GLU A 135 -14.54 1.66 13.92
C GLU A 135 -13.83 1.43 15.25
N VAL A 136 -12.63 0.86 15.14
CA VAL A 136 -11.64 0.79 16.21
C VAL A 136 -10.37 1.50 15.77
N LEU A 137 -9.82 2.37 16.63
CA LEU A 137 -8.49 2.91 16.46
C LEU A 137 -7.54 2.17 17.42
N PHE A 138 -6.56 1.48 16.84
CA PHE A 138 -5.49 0.89 17.63
C PHE A 138 -4.47 1.98 17.97
N THR A 139 -4.46 2.37 19.23
CA THR A 139 -3.48 3.30 19.82
C THR A 139 -2.45 2.48 20.57
N LEU A 140 -1.17 2.67 20.28
CA LEU A 140 -0.12 1.89 20.93
C LEU A 140 1.20 2.65 20.96
N GLY A 141 2.13 2.18 21.80
CA GLY A 141 3.50 2.66 21.74
C GLY A 141 4.26 2.03 20.58
N ASP A 142 5.17 2.79 20.01
CA ASP A 142 5.96 2.37 18.87
C ASP A 142 7.00 1.32 19.27
N ARG A 143 7.04 0.18 18.60
CA ARG A 143 8.02 -0.92 18.68
C ARG A 143 8.61 -1.17 20.08
N PRO A 144 7.78 -1.41 21.10
CA PRO A 144 8.28 -1.57 22.47
C PRO A 144 9.24 -2.73 22.62
N GLU A 145 9.17 -3.76 21.79
CA GLU A 145 10.08 -4.91 21.75
C GLU A 145 11.53 -4.55 21.49
N ASN A 146 11.80 -3.41 20.82
CA ASN A 146 13.16 -2.93 20.56
C ASN A 146 13.83 -2.38 21.81
N ARG A 147 13.06 -2.01 22.81
CA ARG A 147 13.56 -1.38 24.03
C ARG A 147 13.32 -2.21 25.28
N TRP A 148 12.21 -2.89 25.36
CA TRP A 148 11.72 -3.53 26.58
C TRP A 148 11.71 -5.05 26.46
N PRO A 149 12.58 -5.77 27.21
CA PRO A 149 12.54 -7.23 27.24
C PRO A 149 11.16 -7.79 27.62
N ALA A 150 10.39 -7.07 28.45
CA ALA A 150 9.04 -7.48 28.82
C ALA A 150 8.11 -7.56 27.62
N ALA A 151 8.24 -6.62 26.64
CA ALA A 151 7.47 -6.66 25.41
C ALA A 151 7.94 -7.79 24.50
N ARG A 152 9.27 -7.96 24.34
CA ARG A 152 9.83 -9.03 23.50
C ARG A 152 9.43 -10.42 24.03
N ASN A 153 9.63 -10.67 25.31
CA ASN A 153 9.30 -11.95 25.92
C ASN A 153 7.80 -12.27 25.79
N TRP A 154 6.92 -11.27 25.98
CA TRP A 154 5.50 -11.48 25.82
C TRP A 154 5.13 -11.88 24.38
N LEU A 155 5.73 -11.20 23.37
CA LEU A 155 5.52 -11.56 21.96
C LEU A 155 6.04 -12.97 21.65
N ASP A 156 7.24 -13.33 22.13
CA ASP A 156 7.82 -14.66 21.97
C ASP A 156 6.95 -15.77 22.59
N ASP A 157 6.44 -15.52 23.82
CA ASP A 157 5.56 -16.46 24.52
C ASP A 157 4.22 -16.68 23.82
N HIS A 158 3.79 -15.71 22.99
CA HIS A 158 2.54 -15.78 22.24
C HIS A 158 2.74 -16.05 20.74
N GLY A 159 3.98 -16.27 20.29
CA GLY A 159 4.31 -16.65 18.93
C GLY A 159 4.25 -15.52 17.89
N TYR A 160 4.49 -14.28 18.32
CA TYR A 160 4.51 -13.10 17.45
C TYR A 160 5.92 -12.57 17.22
N ASP A 161 6.25 -12.28 15.95
CA ASP A 161 7.53 -11.71 15.57
C ASP A 161 7.66 -10.23 15.97
N SER A 162 6.55 -9.50 15.99
CA SER A 162 6.52 -8.06 16.28
C SER A 162 5.18 -7.61 16.87
N THR A 163 5.19 -6.42 17.49
CA THR A 163 3.97 -5.70 17.90
C THR A 163 3.00 -5.51 16.72
N LEU A 164 3.52 -5.24 15.52
CA LEU A 164 2.69 -5.06 14.34
C LEU A 164 1.98 -6.35 13.90
N ASP A 165 2.62 -7.51 14.09
CA ASP A 165 1.99 -8.80 13.82
C ASP A 165 0.84 -9.07 14.79
N TYR A 166 1.05 -8.80 16.07
CA TYR A 166 -0.01 -8.90 17.06
C TYR A 166 -1.18 -7.94 16.76
N MET A 167 -0.88 -6.69 16.44
CA MET A 167 -1.89 -5.69 16.06
C MET A 167 -2.68 -6.15 14.81
N ARG A 168 -2.01 -6.74 13.83
CA ARG A 168 -2.66 -7.28 12.64
C ARG A 168 -3.67 -8.38 12.98
N ASP A 169 -3.29 -9.31 13.82
CA ASP A 169 -4.17 -10.40 14.23
C ASP A 169 -5.36 -9.88 15.06
N MET A 170 -5.14 -8.87 15.89
CA MET A 170 -6.24 -8.20 16.61
C MET A 170 -7.17 -7.45 15.66
N ALA A 171 -6.66 -6.84 14.60
CA ALA A 171 -7.50 -6.19 13.58
C ALA A 171 -8.38 -7.22 12.84
N ILE A 172 -7.84 -8.39 12.50
CA ILE A 172 -8.61 -9.50 11.92
C ILE A 172 -9.69 -9.97 12.90
N LEU A 173 -9.30 -10.23 14.14
CA LEU A 173 -10.22 -10.67 15.20
C LEU A 173 -11.39 -9.69 15.37
N VAL A 174 -11.12 -8.39 15.37
CA VAL A 174 -12.15 -7.34 15.50
C VAL A 174 -13.08 -7.35 14.29
N LEU A 175 -12.55 -7.45 13.07
CA LEU A 175 -13.36 -7.54 11.85
C LEU A 175 -14.29 -8.78 11.88
N GLU A 176 -13.74 -9.92 12.28
CA GLU A 176 -14.49 -11.20 12.29
C GLU A 176 -15.56 -11.24 13.38
N GLU A 177 -15.28 -10.72 14.56
CA GLU A 177 -16.17 -10.80 15.71
C GLU A 177 -17.20 -9.66 15.79
N THR A 178 -16.87 -8.49 15.29
CA THR A 178 -17.73 -7.32 15.45
C THR A 178 -18.07 -6.58 14.16
N GLY A 179 -17.27 -6.74 13.12
CA GLY A 179 -17.38 -5.98 11.88
C GLY A 179 -16.90 -4.52 11.98
N LEU A 180 -16.28 -4.11 13.11
CA LEU A 180 -15.66 -2.80 13.24
C LEU A 180 -14.45 -2.68 12.32
N LEU A 181 -14.35 -1.57 11.59
CA LEU A 181 -13.20 -1.28 10.73
C LEU A 181 -12.01 -0.80 11.57
N ALA A 182 -10.84 -1.35 11.31
CA ALA A 182 -9.63 -0.92 11.99
C ALA A 182 -9.00 0.32 11.34
N HIS A 183 -8.63 1.31 12.14
CA HIS A 183 -7.64 2.32 11.82
C HIS A 183 -6.35 2.01 12.58
N LEU A 184 -5.24 1.83 11.88
CA LEU A 184 -3.98 1.45 12.48
C LEU A 184 -3.06 2.66 12.59
N ASN A 185 -2.66 2.97 13.82
CA ASN A 185 -1.75 4.06 14.12
C ASN A 185 -0.58 3.59 15.01
N PRO A 186 0.28 2.69 14.49
CA PRO A 186 1.34 2.07 15.29
C PRO A 186 2.63 2.92 15.37
N GLY A 187 2.68 4.09 14.74
CA GLY A 187 3.88 4.88 14.59
C GLY A 187 4.62 4.58 13.30
N VAL A 188 5.95 4.40 13.36
CA VAL A 188 6.79 4.17 12.19
C VAL A 188 6.58 2.77 11.63
N MET A 189 6.38 2.70 10.31
CA MET A 189 6.27 1.45 9.56
C MET A 189 7.22 1.46 8.37
N THR A 190 7.72 0.31 7.99
CA THR A 190 8.35 0.10 6.70
C THR A 190 7.29 -0.13 5.63
N TRP A 191 7.67 0.05 4.37
CA TRP A 191 6.79 -0.25 3.24
C TRP A 191 6.21 -1.69 3.32
N ALA A 192 7.05 -2.68 3.64
CA ALA A 192 6.62 -4.07 3.72
C ALA A 192 5.61 -4.33 4.86
N GLU A 193 5.80 -3.69 6.02
CA GLU A 193 4.84 -3.78 7.11
C GLU A 193 3.50 -3.14 6.71
N MET A 194 3.53 -2.02 6.00
CA MET A 194 2.31 -1.40 5.45
C MET A 194 1.57 -2.35 4.51
N GLN A 195 2.29 -3.08 3.62
CA GLN A 195 1.69 -4.08 2.73
C GLN A 195 1.03 -5.22 3.50
N ARG A 196 1.60 -5.63 4.65
CA ARG A 196 1.03 -6.67 5.51
C ARG A 196 -0.20 -6.19 6.29
N LEU A 197 -0.28 -4.90 6.59
CA LEU A 197 -1.37 -4.29 7.36
C LEU A 197 -2.53 -3.80 6.49
N LYS A 198 -2.27 -3.38 5.25
CA LYS A 198 -3.31 -2.90 4.32
C LYS A 198 -4.49 -3.85 4.14
N PRO A 199 -4.30 -5.19 4.07
CA PRO A 199 -5.40 -6.14 3.94
C PRO A 199 -6.38 -6.21 5.12
N VAL A 200 -6.01 -5.66 6.26
CA VAL A 200 -6.82 -5.74 7.49
C VAL A 200 -7.34 -4.38 7.97
N ALA A 201 -6.92 -3.30 7.30
CA ALA A 201 -7.30 -1.95 7.68
C ALA A 201 -7.53 -1.07 6.45
N PRO A 202 -8.69 -0.41 6.30
CA PRO A 202 -8.96 0.46 5.16
C PRO A 202 -8.27 1.81 5.24
N SER A 203 -7.66 2.15 6.38
CA SER A 203 -6.83 3.35 6.56
C SER A 203 -5.79 3.17 7.65
N MET A 204 -4.74 3.96 7.58
CA MET A 204 -3.67 4.00 8.59
C MET A 204 -3.31 5.46 8.87
N GLY A 205 -2.50 5.67 9.91
CA GLY A 205 -2.04 7.00 10.24
C GLY A 205 -0.73 7.02 11.03
N MET A 206 -0.07 8.16 10.91
CA MET A 206 1.07 8.55 11.74
C MET A 206 1.23 10.07 11.64
N MET A 207 1.25 10.74 12.78
CA MET A 207 1.51 12.18 12.83
C MET A 207 2.93 12.47 12.39
N LEU A 208 3.15 13.32 11.37
CA LEU A 208 4.48 13.85 11.06
C LEU A 208 5.03 14.66 12.25
N GLU A 209 4.17 15.39 12.90
CA GLU A 209 4.37 16.29 14.04
C GLU A 209 5.20 17.53 13.66
N THR A 210 6.44 17.37 13.21
CA THR A 210 7.33 18.48 12.82
C THR A 210 8.45 17.99 11.91
N THR A 211 8.98 18.88 11.08
CA THR A 211 10.21 18.69 10.31
C THR A 211 11.44 19.27 10.99
N ALA A 212 11.27 19.90 12.16
CA ALA A 212 12.35 20.54 12.91
C ALA A 212 13.32 19.53 13.51
N THR A 213 14.38 19.18 12.77
CA THR A 213 15.40 18.20 13.21
C THR A 213 16.00 18.52 14.57
N ARG A 214 16.18 19.83 14.92
CA ARG A 214 16.72 20.22 16.23
C ARG A 214 15.89 19.75 17.42
N LEU A 215 14.54 19.65 17.28
CA LEU A 215 13.65 19.20 18.33
C LEU A 215 13.86 17.71 18.67
N TRP A 216 14.42 16.97 17.74
CA TRP A 216 14.76 15.55 17.89
C TRP A 216 16.23 15.35 18.28
N SER A 217 17.16 16.07 17.63
CA SER A 217 18.61 15.84 17.78
C SER A 217 19.22 16.54 18.98
N GLU A 218 18.67 17.68 19.41
CA GLU A 218 19.26 18.46 20.51
C GLU A 218 18.83 17.94 21.87
N LYS A 219 19.79 17.84 22.81
CA LYS A 219 19.51 17.43 24.18
C LYS A 219 18.53 18.39 24.87
N GLY A 220 17.44 17.83 25.35
CA GLY A 220 16.35 18.58 25.96
C GLY A 220 15.22 18.92 25.02
N GLY A 221 15.36 18.66 23.73
CA GLY A 221 14.28 18.73 22.76
C GLY A 221 13.12 17.78 23.09
N PRO A 222 11.89 18.09 22.69
CA PRO A 222 10.69 17.29 23.03
C PRO A 222 10.74 15.85 22.50
N HIS A 223 11.50 15.60 21.44
CA HIS A 223 11.68 14.29 20.80
C HIS A 223 13.05 13.67 21.10
N TYR A 224 13.89 14.30 21.91
CA TYR A 224 15.22 13.78 22.19
C TYR A 224 15.18 12.39 22.86
N GLY A 225 15.87 11.43 22.27
CA GLY A 225 15.86 10.02 22.72
C GLY A 225 14.68 9.19 22.22
N SER A 226 13.99 9.67 21.19
CA SER A 226 12.88 9.01 20.51
C SER A 226 13.31 8.68 19.07
N PRO A 227 13.78 7.45 18.77
CA PRO A 227 14.33 7.10 17.45
C PRO A 227 13.32 7.28 16.32
N ASP A 228 12.02 7.02 16.59
CA ASP A 228 10.96 7.11 15.57
C ASP A 228 10.41 8.53 15.38
N LYS A 229 10.98 9.51 16.10
CA LYS A 229 10.65 10.93 15.93
C LYS A 229 11.62 11.70 15.04
N ASP A 230 12.58 11.02 14.43
CA ASP A 230 13.40 11.61 13.38
C ASP A 230 12.51 12.06 12.22
N PRO A 231 12.49 13.36 11.86
CA PRO A 231 11.70 13.86 10.76
C PRO A 231 11.94 13.14 9.43
N ALA A 232 13.18 12.74 9.14
CA ALA A 232 13.52 12.02 7.92
C ALA A 232 12.85 10.63 7.87
N VAL A 233 12.79 9.92 9.02
CA VAL A 233 12.10 8.64 9.12
C VAL A 233 10.60 8.82 8.91
N ARG A 234 9.99 9.85 9.51
CA ARG A 234 8.54 10.08 9.42
C ARG A 234 8.12 10.54 8.01
N LEU A 235 8.93 11.36 7.33
CA LEU A 235 8.70 11.73 5.94
C LEU A 235 8.75 10.50 5.01
N ARG A 236 9.72 9.60 5.23
CA ARG A 236 9.77 8.32 4.50
C ARG A 236 8.49 7.50 4.73
N VAL A 237 8.00 7.38 5.96
CA VAL A 237 6.74 6.66 6.26
C VAL A 237 5.57 7.27 5.51
N LEU A 238 5.50 8.60 5.45
CA LEU A 238 4.45 9.31 4.71
C LEU A 238 4.50 8.97 3.21
N ASP A 239 5.69 9.01 2.60
CA ASP A 239 5.88 8.66 1.19
C ASP A 239 5.63 7.16 0.93
N ASP A 240 6.04 6.27 1.83
CA ASP A 240 5.78 4.82 1.71
C ASP A 240 4.29 4.49 1.79
N ALA A 241 3.51 5.23 2.60
CA ALA A 241 2.06 5.11 2.62
C ALA A 241 1.45 5.52 1.27
N GLY A 242 1.98 6.59 0.66
CA GLY A 242 1.60 7.04 -0.68
C GLY A 242 1.89 6.00 -1.77
N ARG A 243 3.10 5.48 -1.79
CA ARG A 243 3.51 4.40 -2.70
C ARG A 243 2.66 3.14 -2.53
N SER A 244 2.13 2.92 -1.33
CA SER A 244 1.28 1.78 -1.00
C SER A 244 -0.20 2.01 -1.31
N ASN A 245 -0.59 3.21 -1.78
CA ASN A 245 -1.98 3.61 -1.97
C ASN A 245 -2.82 3.33 -0.70
N ILE A 246 -2.35 3.79 0.45
CA ILE A 246 -3.06 3.67 1.73
C ILE A 246 -3.68 5.03 2.05
N PRO A 247 -5.00 5.14 2.24
CA PRO A 247 -5.61 6.33 2.81
C PRO A 247 -4.97 6.64 4.17
N PHE A 248 -4.19 7.72 4.25
CA PHE A 248 -3.29 7.94 5.36
C PHE A 248 -3.61 9.24 6.11
N THR A 249 -3.75 9.13 7.42
CA THR A 249 -3.91 10.28 8.32
C THR A 249 -2.54 10.74 8.81
N THR A 250 -2.25 12.02 8.67
CA THR A 250 -1.03 12.63 9.21
C THR A 250 -1.34 13.99 9.82
N GLY A 251 -0.33 14.73 10.25
CA GLY A 251 -0.55 16.06 10.80
C GLY A 251 0.65 16.65 11.50
N VAL A 252 0.44 17.84 12.06
CA VAL A 252 1.44 18.61 12.79
C VAL A 252 1.05 18.77 14.26
N LEU A 253 2.02 18.78 15.16
CA LEU A 253 1.85 19.08 16.58
C LEU A 253 2.51 20.44 16.86
N LEU A 254 1.69 21.42 17.19
CA LEU A 254 2.10 22.81 17.33
C LEU A 254 2.26 23.21 18.81
N GLY A 255 3.32 23.95 19.11
CA GLY A 255 3.60 24.46 20.45
C GLY A 255 4.60 23.63 21.25
N ILE A 256 5.30 22.70 20.62
CA ILE A 256 6.36 21.86 21.25
C ILE A 256 7.76 22.50 21.18
N GLY A 257 7.87 23.71 20.63
CA GLY A 257 9.13 24.49 20.56
C GLY A 257 9.61 24.78 19.16
N GLU A 258 8.82 24.43 18.13
CA GLU A 258 9.06 24.81 16.74
C GLU A 258 8.81 26.31 16.52
N ASN A 259 9.50 26.91 15.54
CA ASN A 259 9.25 28.26 15.07
C ASN A 259 8.30 28.27 13.85
N ASN A 260 7.91 29.45 13.38
CA ASN A 260 6.95 29.58 12.27
C ASN A 260 7.50 29.03 10.95
N ALA A 261 8.79 29.20 10.66
CA ALA A 261 9.39 28.61 9.46
C ALA A 261 9.31 27.07 9.51
N GLU A 262 9.63 26.45 10.66
CA GLU A 262 9.55 25.00 10.84
C GLU A 262 8.11 24.48 10.77
N ARG A 263 7.10 25.26 11.22
CA ARG A 263 5.67 24.93 11.03
C ARG A 263 5.31 24.90 9.56
N VAL A 264 5.75 25.93 8.82
CA VAL A 264 5.52 26.03 7.38
C VAL A 264 6.20 24.88 6.64
N ASP A 265 7.46 24.58 6.94
CA ASP A 265 8.19 23.47 6.33
C ASP A 265 7.44 22.14 6.48
N ALA A 266 6.87 21.88 7.68
CA ALA A 266 6.08 20.69 7.90
C ALA A 266 4.77 20.66 7.09
N MET A 267 4.07 21.79 6.98
CA MET A 267 2.84 21.89 6.17
C MET A 267 3.14 21.67 4.69
N PHE A 268 4.24 22.24 4.17
CA PHE A 268 4.64 22.08 2.78
C PHE A 268 5.11 20.64 2.50
N ALA A 269 5.85 20.02 3.41
CA ALA A 269 6.24 18.62 3.27
C ALA A 269 5.02 17.68 3.18
N ILE A 270 3.97 17.90 3.97
CA ILE A 270 2.70 17.14 3.87
C ILE A 270 2.03 17.42 2.52
N ARG A 271 1.95 18.68 2.10
CA ARG A 271 1.36 19.06 0.79
C ARG A 271 2.07 18.35 -0.35
N ASP A 272 3.40 18.44 -0.40
CA ASP A 272 4.20 17.90 -1.49
C ASP A 272 4.05 16.36 -1.60
N SER A 273 3.96 15.65 -0.48
CA SER A 273 3.67 14.22 -0.46
C SER A 273 2.22 13.93 -0.88
N ALA A 274 1.25 14.73 -0.41
CA ALA A 274 -0.15 14.59 -0.80
C ALA A 274 -0.36 14.83 -2.30
N GLU A 275 0.26 15.85 -2.88
CA GLU A 275 0.19 16.13 -4.32
C GLU A 275 0.82 15.03 -5.16
N ARG A 276 1.92 14.44 -4.69
CA ARG A 276 2.63 13.38 -5.40
C ARG A 276 1.86 12.07 -5.48
N TYR A 277 1.17 11.69 -4.40
CA TYR A 277 0.59 10.35 -4.28
C TYR A 277 -0.94 10.33 -4.10
N GLY A 278 -1.57 11.43 -3.72
CA GLY A 278 -3.01 11.51 -3.48
C GLY A 278 -3.52 10.71 -2.26
N HIS A 279 -2.66 10.31 -1.33
CA HIS A 279 -2.95 9.35 -0.26
C HIS A 279 -3.33 10.00 1.08
N VAL A 280 -2.97 11.28 1.29
CA VAL A 280 -3.26 11.97 2.54
C VAL A 280 -4.75 12.25 2.62
N GLN A 281 -5.45 11.46 3.42
CA GLN A 281 -6.91 11.57 3.55
C GLN A 281 -7.36 12.69 4.46
N GLU A 282 -6.57 13.02 5.47
CA GLU A 282 -6.82 14.13 6.40
C GLU A 282 -5.51 14.59 7.04
N VAL A 283 -5.46 15.87 7.38
CA VAL A 283 -4.34 16.50 8.08
C VAL A 283 -4.80 17.04 9.42
N ILE A 284 -4.27 16.48 10.49
CA ILE A 284 -4.55 16.89 11.87
C ILE A 284 -3.66 18.07 12.22
N VAL A 285 -4.27 19.21 12.54
CA VAL A 285 -3.57 20.32 13.18
C VAL A 285 -3.82 20.24 14.69
N GLN A 286 -2.84 19.73 15.41
CA GLN A 286 -2.97 19.47 16.84
C GLN A 286 -2.24 20.52 17.66
N ASN A 287 -2.92 21.12 18.64
CA ASN A 287 -2.33 22.05 19.59
C ASN A 287 -1.74 21.30 20.79
N PHE A 288 -0.52 21.64 21.16
CA PHE A 288 0.12 21.17 22.38
C PHE A 288 -0.63 21.69 23.62
N ARG A 289 -0.80 20.79 24.59
CA ARG A 289 -1.24 21.08 25.95
C ARG A 289 -0.25 20.52 26.95
N ALA A 290 0.19 21.35 27.91
CA ALA A 290 1.09 20.91 28.96
C ALA A 290 0.38 19.91 29.88
N LYS A 291 1.06 18.79 30.14
CA LYS A 291 0.47 17.69 30.91
C LYS A 291 1.22 17.45 32.21
N PRO A 292 0.53 17.15 33.31
CA PRO A 292 1.21 16.81 34.57
C PRO A 292 2.06 15.57 34.41
N ALA A 293 3.10 15.45 35.22
CA ALA A 293 4.04 14.33 35.23
C ALA A 293 4.85 14.11 33.94
N THR A 294 4.88 15.07 33.01
CA THR A 294 5.76 15.08 31.82
C THR A 294 6.94 16.04 32.02
N ALA A 295 7.99 15.87 31.20
CA ALA A 295 9.12 16.81 31.20
C ALA A 295 8.70 18.22 30.75
N MET A 296 7.62 18.33 29.94
CA MET A 296 7.07 19.59 29.43
C MET A 296 5.89 20.11 30.27
N MET A 297 5.68 19.63 31.49
CA MET A 297 4.56 20.05 32.35
C MET A 297 4.53 21.55 32.70
N ARG A 298 5.63 22.27 32.50
CA ARG A 298 5.74 23.72 32.72
C ARG A 298 5.83 24.51 31.42
N ALA A 299 5.75 23.84 30.27
CA ALA A 299 5.72 24.52 28.99
C ALA A 299 4.41 25.31 28.85
N ARG A 300 4.46 26.37 28.05
CA ARG A 300 3.27 27.18 27.77
C ARG A 300 2.39 26.45 26.74
N ASP A 301 1.11 26.42 26.98
CA ASP A 301 0.13 26.00 26.00
C ASP A 301 0.13 26.94 24.77
N LEU A 302 -0.16 26.42 23.62
CA LEU A 302 -0.31 27.22 22.40
C LEU A 302 -1.49 28.19 22.57
N ALA A 303 -1.27 29.45 22.27
CA ALA A 303 -2.34 30.47 22.36
C ALA A 303 -3.40 30.24 21.28
N THR A 304 -4.68 30.46 21.61
CA THR A 304 -5.82 30.24 20.70
C THR A 304 -5.67 30.95 19.36
N GLN A 305 -5.31 32.25 19.36
CA GLN A 305 -5.13 33.00 18.11
C GLN A 305 -3.99 32.42 17.25
N GLU A 306 -2.92 31.98 17.86
CA GLU A 306 -1.79 31.35 17.18
C GLU A 306 -2.18 30.01 16.56
N TYR A 307 -2.96 29.21 17.31
CA TYR A 307 -3.48 27.94 16.85
C TYR A 307 -4.46 28.11 15.69
N VAL A 308 -5.42 29.02 15.81
CA VAL A 308 -6.43 29.31 14.79
C VAL A 308 -5.78 29.83 13.51
N ALA A 309 -4.77 30.72 13.62
CA ALA A 309 -3.98 31.16 12.46
C ALA A 309 -3.26 29.98 11.77
N ALA A 310 -2.68 29.08 12.54
CA ALA A 310 -1.98 27.93 11.98
C ALA A 310 -2.94 26.94 11.28
N VAL A 311 -4.15 26.73 11.82
CA VAL A 311 -5.19 25.95 11.13
C VAL A 311 -5.58 26.58 9.81
N ALA A 312 -5.79 27.91 9.80
CA ALA A 312 -6.15 28.63 8.59
C ALA A 312 -5.02 28.60 7.54
N VAL A 313 -3.76 28.80 7.96
CA VAL A 313 -2.61 28.70 7.04
C VAL A 313 -2.47 27.28 6.48
N THR A 314 -2.70 26.25 7.31
CA THR A 314 -2.70 24.87 6.83
C THR A 314 -3.75 24.64 5.75
N ARG A 315 -4.97 25.19 5.91
CA ARG A 315 -6.02 25.17 4.87
C ARG A 315 -5.56 25.82 3.58
N LEU A 316 -4.92 26.99 3.67
CA LEU A 316 -4.43 27.72 2.49
C LEU A 316 -3.30 26.97 1.78
N VAL A 317 -2.37 26.40 2.52
CA VAL A 317 -1.23 25.64 1.97
C VAL A 317 -1.68 24.35 1.30
N LEU A 318 -2.61 23.64 1.90
CA LEU A 318 -3.09 22.32 1.42
C LEU A 318 -4.25 22.43 0.42
N GLY A 319 -4.92 23.57 0.36
CA GLY A 319 -5.98 23.87 -0.61
C GLY A 319 -7.33 23.22 -0.30
N ALA A 320 -8.26 23.41 -1.23
CA ALA A 320 -9.66 23.02 -1.11
C ALA A 320 -9.88 21.49 -1.09
N GLY A 321 -9.04 20.74 -1.78
CA GLY A 321 -9.14 19.26 -1.90
C GLY A 321 -8.81 18.51 -0.62
N SER A 322 -8.03 19.11 0.29
CA SER A 322 -7.57 18.49 1.53
C SER A 322 -8.64 18.54 2.63
N ARG A 323 -8.55 17.57 3.57
CA ARG A 323 -9.39 17.56 4.79
C ARG A 323 -8.55 18.03 5.96
N ILE A 324 -9.00 19.07 6.66
CA ILE A 324 -8.31 19.64 7.81
C ILE A 324 -9.08 19.27 9.06
N GLN A 325 -8.40 18.54 9.93
CA GLN A 325 -8.93 18.10 11.21
C GLN A 325 -8.35 18.90 12.35
N ALA A 326 -9.19 19.28 13.29
CA ALA A 326 -8.76 19.78 14.60
C ALA A 326 -9.45 18.95 15.71
N PRO A 327 -8.70 18.42 16.70
CA PRO A 327 -9.30 17.63 17.79
C PRO A 327 -10.24 18.47 18.65
N PRO A 328 -11.53 18.11 18.74
CA PRO A 328 -12.52 18.97 19.44
C PRO A 328 -12.36 18.98 20.97
N ASN A 329 -11.74 17.93 21.54
CA ASN A 329 -11.48 17.85 22.98
C ASN A 329 -10.27 18.71 23.43
N LEU A 330 -9.37 19.08 22.54
CA LEU A 330 -8.20 19.90 22.87
C LEU A 330 -8.46 21.40 22.79
N THR A 331 -9.66 21.79 22.38
CA THR A 331 -10.10 23.18 22.25
C THR A 331 -11.33 23.38 23.12
N ASP A 332 -11.41 24.53 23.75
CA ASP A 332 -12.59 24.85 24.59
C ASP A 332 -13.82 25.00 23.68
N ALA A 333 -14.99 24.55 24.17
CA ALA A 333 -16.22 24.50 23.37
C ALA A 333 -16.59 25.86 22.75
N ASN A 334 -16.32 26.96 23.44
CA ASN A 334 -16.57 28.33 22.95
C ASN A 334 -15.66 28.75 21.81
N GLU A 335 -14.56 28.03 21.59
CA GLU A 335 -13.57 28.34 20.56
C GLU A 335 -13.71 27.45 19.30
N LEU A 336 -14.57 26.42 19.33
CA LEU A 336 -14.78 25.51 18.19
C LEU A 336 -15.27 26.26 16.96
N ALA A 337 -16.11 27.30 17.11
CA ALA A 337 -16.55 28.16 16.02
C ALA A 337 -15.38 28.85 15.30
N LEU A 338 -14.30 29.19 16.01
CA LEU A 338 -13.10 29.78 15.39
C LEU A 338 -12.36 28.76 14.52
N LEU A 339 -12.33 27.49 14.93
CA LEU A 339 -11.74 26.42 14.12
C LEU A 339 -12.54 26.17 12.83
N VAL A 340 -13.87 26.21 12.92
CA VAL A 340 -14.73 26.15 11.74
C VAL A 340 -14.44 27.33 10.79
N ARG A 341 -14.33 28.55 11.31
CA ARG A 341 -13.92 29.73 10.54
C ARG A 341 -12.51 29.60 9.96
N ALA A 342 -11.61 28.91 10.66
CA ALA A 342 -10.24 28.63 10.18
C ALA A 342 -10.18 27.55 9.08
N GLY A 343 -11.32 27.01 8.67
CA GLY A 343 -11.40 26.09 7.55
C GLY A 343 -11.33 24.60 7.93
N VAL A 344 -11.61 24.24 9.19
CA VAL A 344 -11.82 22.85 9.62
C VAL A 344 -13.06 22.29 8.93
N ASP A 345 -12.97 21.07 8.42
CA ASP A 345 -14.06 20.32 7.80
C ASP A 345 -14.19 18.87 8.32
N ASP A 346 -13.40 18.52 9.34
CA ASP A 346 -13.47 17.22 10.03
C ASP A 346 -13.10 17.37 11.51
N TRP A 347 -13.84 16.70 12.38
CA TRP A 347 -13.55 16.66 13.82
C TRP A 347 -12.73 15.41 14.22
N GLY A 348 -12.47 14.52 13.28
CA GLY A 348 -11.72 13.30 13.52
C GLY A 348 -12.50 12.24 14.32
N GLY A 349 -11.75 11.44 15.05
CA GLY A 349 -12.31 10.37 15.86
C GLY A 349 -12.89 10.87 17.17
N VAL A 350 -14.14 10.51 17.45
CA VAL A 350 -14.82 10.80 18.72
C VAL A 350 -15.33 9.48 19.32
N SER A 351 -15.07 9.25 20.62
CA SER A 351 -15.53 8.02 21.29
C SER A 351 -16.64 8.30 22.28
N PRO A 352 -17.76 7.57 22.18
CA PRO A 352 -18.79 7.60 23.22
C PRO A 352 -18.44 6.73 24.45
N LEU A 353 -17.36 5.93 24.39
CA LEU A 353 -17.03 4.92 25.40
C LEU A 353 -15.65 5.10 26.01
N THR A 354 -14.63 5.22 25.17
CA THR A 354 -13.23 5.22 25.63
C THR A 354 -12.70 6.64 25.78
N PRO A 355 -11.83 6.90 26.77
CA PRO A 355 -11.19 8.21 26.89
C PRO A 355 -10.21 8.44 25.72
N ASP A 356 -9.76 9.69 25.58
CA ASP A 356 -8.55 9.98 24.85
C ASP A 356 -7.34 9.52 25.68
N HIS A 357 -6.75 8.39 25.30
CA HIS A 357 -5.64 7.81 26.05
C HIS A 357 -4.35 8.66 25.98
N VAL A 358 -4.25 9.56 25.00
CA VAL A 358 -3.10 10.47 24.83
C VAL A 358 -3.33 11.77 25.61
N ASN A 359 -4.59 12.21 25.73
CA ASN A 359 -4.97 13.42 26.47
C ASN A 359 -6.10 13.10 27.48
N PRO A 360 -5.85 12.24 28.47
CA PRO A 360 -6.90 11.74 29.37
C PRO A 360 -7.58 12.83 30.22
N GLU A 361 -6.92 13.96 30.37
CA GLU A 361 -7.47 15.15 31.08
C GLU A 361 -8.48 15.95 30.25
N ARG A 362 -8.63 15.62 28.95
CA ARG A 362 -9.54 16.27 28.01
C ARG A 362 -10.53 15.23 27.44
N PRO A 363 -11.71 15.06 28.07
CA PRO A 363 -12.70 14.10 27.59
C PRO A 363 -13.29 14.53 26.25
N TRP A 364 -13.69 13.53 25.46
CA TRP A 364 -14.43 13.78 24.23
C TRP A 364 -15.73 14.51 24.49
N PRO A 365 -16.12 15.48 23.66
CA PRO A 365 -17.47 16.04 23.72
C PRO A 365 -18.50 14.95 23.42
N GLN A 366 -19.68 15.07 24.01
CA GLN A 366 -20.80 14.24 23.59
C GLN A 366 -21.14 14.55 22.12
N ILE A 367 -21.49 13.52 21.36
CA ILE A 367 -21.73 13.66 19.90
C ILE A 367 -22.86 14.65 19.64
N ASP A 368 -23.94 14.60 20.45
CA ASP A 368 -25.07 15.53 20.31
C ASP A 368 -24.66 16.97 20.60
N GLU A 369 -23.78 17.18 21.58
CA GLU A 369 -23.24 18.50 21.89
C GLU A 369 -22.32 19.00 20.75
N LEU A 370 -21.47 18.15 20.20
CA LEU A 370 -20.65 18.48 19.05
C LEU A 370 -21.50 18.81 17.82
N ALA A 371 -22.60 18.09 17.62
CA ALA A 371 -23.56 18.36 16.55
C ALA A 371 -24.21 19.73 16.72
N ARG A 372 -24.62 20.06 17.95
CA ARG A 372 -25.21 21.37 18.28
C ARG A 372 -24.22 22.52 18.01
N LEU A 373 -22.98 22.41 18.48
CA LEU A 373 -21.93 23.43 18.28
C LEU A 373 -21.55 23.58 16.80
N THR A 374 -21.55 22.47 16.06
CA THR A 374 -21.34 22.48 14.62
C THR A 374 -22.46 23.17 13.87
N ALA A 375 -23.74 22.92 14.29
CA ALA A 375 -24.92 23.57 13.73
C ALA A 375 -24.97 25.08 14.01
N GLU A 376 -24.53 25.51 15.18
CA GLU A 376 -24.39 26.94 15.52
C GLU A 376 -23.38 27.68 14.64
N SER A 377 -22.41 26.93 14.06
CA SER A 377 -21.47 27.43 13.07
C SER A 377 -21.98 27.37 11.62
N GLY A 378 -23.24 26.93 11.42
CA GLY A 378 -23.88 26.85 10.11
C GLY A 378 -23.63 25.57 9.34
N PHE A 379 -23.16 24.46 9.98
CA PHE A 379 -22.83 23.20 9.37
C PHE A 379 -23.59 22.02 9.98
N GLU A 380 -23.91 21.03 9.16
CA GLU A 380 -24.43 19.74 9.62
C GLU A 380 -23.25 18.83 10.02
N LEU A 381 -23.33 18.19 11.19
CA LEU A 381 -22.38 17.17 11.61
C LEU A 381 -22.82 15.81 11.06
N ARG A 382 -21.96 15.15 10.26
CA ARG A 382 -22.26 13.83 9.70
C ARG A 382 -21.15 12.81 9.96
N GLU A 383 -21.55 11.57 10.20
CA GLU A 383 -20.63 10.47 10.44
C GLU A 383 -20.00 9.99 9.12
N ARG A 384 -18.68 9.86 9.10
CA ARG A 384 -17.92 9.16 8.08
C ARG A 384 -17.28 7.90 8.65
N LEU A 385 -16.79 7.02 7.79
CA LEU A 385 -15.93 5.91 8.20
C LEU A 385 -14.48 6.37 8.39
N THR A 386 -13.64 5.48 8.93
CA THR A 386 -12.22 5.75 9.14
C THR A 386 -11.47 6.10 7.83
N THR A 387 -11.92 5.53 6.71
CA THR A 387 -11.51 5.93 5.37
C THR A 387 -12.44 6.99 4.83
N HIS A 388 -11.89 8.08 4.30
CA HIS A 388 -12.69 9.18 3.78
C HIS A 388 -13.51 8.78 2.53
N PRO A 389 -14.67 9.44 2.31
CA PRO A 389 -15.65 9.04 1.30
C PRO A 389 -15.12 8.87 -0.11
N HIS A 390 -14.17 9.71 -0.54
CA HIS A 390 -13.67 9.64 -1.91
C HIS A 390 -12.85 8.38 -2.19
N TYR A 391 -12.10 7.86 -1.19
CA TYR A 391 -11.38 6.59 -1.31
C TYR A 391 -12.33 5.39 -1.31
N ILE A 392 -13.43 5.48 -0.53
CA ILE A 392 -14.47 4.44 -0.51
C ILE A 392 -15.12 4.31 -1.88
N ARG A 393 -15.43 5.43 -2.51
CA ARG A 393 -16.01 5.44 -3.88
C ARG A 393 -15.01 5.02 -4.95
N ALA A 394 -13.73 5.35 -4.76
CA ALA A 394 -12.67 4.94 -5.69
C ALA A 394 -12.36 3.43 -5.59
N GLY A 395 -12.47 2.84 -4.39
CA GLY A 395 -12.16 1.43 -4.18
C GLY A 395 -10.68 1.11 -4.37
N GLU A 396 -10.37 0.11 -5.19
CA GLU A 396 -8.98 -0.21 -5.53
C GLU A 396 -8.33 0.92 -6.37
N PRO A 397 -7.04 1.19 -6.16
CA PRO A 397 -6.07 0.45 -5.32
C PRO A 397 -6.07 0.87 -3.84
N TRP A 398 -6.96 1.77 -3.41
CA TRP A 398 -6.94 2.38 -2.07
C TRP A 398 -7.38 1.41 -0.98
N ILE A 399 -8.45 0.65 -1.24
CA ILE A 399 -9.02 -0.29 -0.29
C ILE A 399 -8.74 -1.71 -0.78
N ASP A 400 -8.06 -2.49 0.05
CA ASP A 400 -7.74 -3.89 -0.28
C ASP A 400 -9.03 -4.72 -0.47
N PRO A 401 -9.09 -5.59 -1.50
CA PRO A 401 -10.27 -6.43 -1.74
C PRO A 401 -10.75 -7.24 -0.53
N ARG A 402 -9.85 -7.64 0.36
CA ARG A 402 -10.16 -8.42 1.57
C ARG A 402 -10.93 -7.63 2.63
N VAL A 403 -10.75 -6.31 2.69
CA VAL A 403 -11.45 -5.43 3.63
C VAL A 403 -12.61 -4.68 2.97
N THR A 404 -12.64 -4.63 1.65
CA THR A 404 -13.70 -3.96 0.87
C THR A 404 -15.13 -4.39 1.26
N PRO A 405 -15.45 -5.68 1.47
CA PRO A 405 -16.79 -6.10 1.87
C PRO A 405 -17.22 -5.55 3.23
N HIS A 406 -16.27 -5.44 4.17
CA HIS A 406 -16.52 -4.87 5.49
C HIS A 406 -16.81 -3.37 5.39
N VAL A 407 -16.05 -2.64 4.55
CA VAL A 407 -16.28 -1.21 4.28
C VAL A 407 -17.64 -1.00 3.63
N ARG A 408 -17.97 -1.77 2.59
CA ARG A 408 -19.25 -1.67 1.86
C ARG A 408 -20.47 -1.97 2.73
N ALA A 409 -20.34 -2.80 3.75
CA ALA A 409 -21.41 -3.07 4.69
C ALA A 409 -21.80 -1.85 5.51
N LEU A 410 -20.85 -0.95 5.79
CA LEU A 410 -21.03 0.21 6.64
C LEU A 410 -21.09 1.54 5.87
N ALA A 411 -20.65 1.56 4.62
CA ALA A 411 -20.64 2.74 3.76
C ALA A 411 -21.89 2.83 2.90
N ASP A 412 -22.39 4.03 2.70
CA ASP A 412 -23.29 4.37 1.62
C ASP A 412 -22.51 4.34 0.30
N GLN A 413 -23.01 3.62 -0.70
CA GLN A 413 -22.27 3.34 -1.93
C GLN A 413 -22.18 4.55 -2.87
N GLU A 414 -23.13 5.47 -2.77
CA GLU A 414 -23.18 6.67 -3.60
C GLU A 414 -22.32 7.79 -3.03
N THR A 415 -22.49 8.05 -1.76
CA THR A 415 -21.80 9.17 -1.07
C THR A 415 -20.46 8.78 -0.46
N GLY A 416 -20.23 7.50 -0.15
CA GLY A 416 -19.08 7.01 0.62
C GLY A 416 -19.15 7.34 2.12
N MET A 417 -20.20 7.97 2.60
CA MET A 417 -20.40 8.30 4.02
C MET A 417 -20.78 7.06 4.82
N ALA A 418 -20.69 7.14 6.14
CA ALA A 418 -21.22 6.10 7.01
C ALA A 418 -22.74 5.99 6.86
N ARG A 419 -23.26 4.77 6.73
CA ARG A 419 -24.70 4.51 6.69
C ARG A 419 -25.30 4.74 8.06
N GLU A 420 -26.35 5.54 8.10
CA GLU A 420 -27.12 5.75 9.33
C GLU A 420 -27.85 4.46 9.74
N HIS A 421 -28.02 4.27 11.03
CA HIS A 421 -28.76 3.14 11.62
C HIS A 421 -28.25 1.74 11.26
N VAL A 422 -27.06 1.63 10.61
CA VAL A 422 -26.42 0.35 10.36
C VAL A 422 -25.45 0.03 11.47
N HIS A 423 -25.67 -1.11 12.11
CA HIS A 423 -24.74 -1.65 13.11
C HIS A 423 -23.71 -2.55 12.42
N PRO A 424 -22.45 -2.51 12.82
CA PRO A 424 -21.44 -3.43 12.34
C PRO A 424 -21.80 -4.86 12.76
N ALA A 425 -21.50 -5.82 11.88
CA ALA A 425 -21.71 -7.23 12.15
C ALA A 425 -20.48 -8.00 11.70
N GLY A 426 -19.98 -8.85 12.57
CA GLY A 426 -18.84 -9.69 12.29
C GLY A 426 -19.07 -10.59 11.09
N ARG A 427 -18.01 -10.78 10.30
CA ARG A 427 -17.97 -11.71 9.17
C ARG A 427 -16.53 -12.18 8.97
N PRO A 428 -16.33 -13.39 8.45
CA PRO A 428 -14.99 -13.86 8.15
C PRO A 428 -14.22 -12.87 7.27
N TRP A 429 -13.01 -12.55 7.64
CA TRP A 429 -12.16 -11.59 6.91
C TRP A 429 -11.92 -11.98 5.45
N THR A 430 -11.97 -13.27 5.13
CA THR A 430 -11.79 -13.80 3.78
C THR A 430 -13.10 -14.21 3.09
N ALA A 431 -14.26 -13.95 3.70
CA ALA A 431 -15.56 -14.57 3.31
C ALA A 431 -16.06 -14.21 1.91
N GLU A 432 -15.69 -13.05 1.36
CA GLU A 432 -16.19 -12.61 0.05
C GLU A 432 -15.23 -12.84 -1.13
N LEU A 433 -14.07 -13.45 -0.89
CA LEU A 433 -13.36 -14.16 -1.95
C LEU A 433 -14.03 -15.51 -2.27
N SER A 434 -15.20 -15.74 -1.69
CA SER A 434 -15.99 -16.95 -1.77
C SER A 434 -17.22 -16.76 -2.64
N ALA A 435 -17.13 -17.05 -3.91
CA ALA A 435 -18.30 -17.58 -4.62
C ALA A 435 -18.74 -18.87 -3.91
N PRO A 436 -20.07 -19.21 -3.89
CA PRO A 436 -20.56 -20.34 -3.13
C PRO A 436 -19.82 -21.62 -3.49
N SER A 437 -19.15 -22.20 -2.52
CA SER A 437 -18.55 -23.51 -2.65
C SER A 437 -19.65 -24.54 -2.87
N ARG A 438 -19.68 -25.13 -4.03
CA ARG A 438 -20.17 -26.50 -4.11
C ARG A 438 -19.13 -27.34 -3.38
N GLU A 439 -19.56 -28.00 -2.32
CA GLU A 439 -18.77 -29.04 -1.68
C GLU A 439 -18.35 -30.04 -2.76
N SER A 440 -17.08 -29.99 -3.14
CA SER A 440 -16.49 -31.05 -3.95
C SER A 440 -16.24 -32.23 -3.02
N ALA A 441 -17.14 -33.15 -3.00
CA ALA A 441 -16.83 -34.48 -2.56
C ALA A 441 -15.59 -34.96 -3.34
N ILE A 442 -14.53 -35.32 -2.64
CA ILE A 442 -13.37 -36.03 -3.19
C ILE A 442 -13.86 -37.44 -3.55
N GLY A 443 -14.47 -37.52 -4.71
CA GLY A 443 -14.74 -38.75 -5.39
C GLY A 443 -13.94 -38.76 -6.68
N THR A 444 -13.41 -39.86 -7.09
CA THR A 444 -12.81 -40.06 -8.41
C THR A 444 -13.77 -39.56 -9.47
N SER A 445 -13.48 -38.34 -10.01
CA SER A 445 -14.33 -37.75 -11.01
C SER A 445 -14.17 -38.50 -12.32
N ILE A 446 -15.21 -39.15 -12.77
CA ILE A 446 -15.21 -39.88 -14.05
C ILE A 446 -15.72 -38.90 -15.11
N SER A 447 -14.94 -38.64 -16.13
CA SER A 447 -15.37 -37.85 -17.31
C SER A 447 -16.63 -38.46 -17.92
N ARG A 448 -17.59 -37.62 -18.23
CA ARG A 448 -18.86 -38.02 -18.86
C ARG A 448 -18.83 -37.96 -20.39
N ASP A 449 -17.95 -37.10 -20.95
CA ASP A 449 -17.75 -37.03 -22.38
C ASP A 449 -16.79 -38.15 -22.83
N PRO A 450 -17.24 -39.10 -23.70
CA PRO A 450 -16.38 -40.17 -24.18
C PRO A 450 -15.12 -39.68 -24.92
N ALA A 451 -15.20 -38.54 -25.60
CA ALA A 451 -14.05 -37.94 -26.29
C ALA A 451 -12.99 -37.47 -25.29
N ILE A 452 -13.40 -36.68 -24.29
CA ILE A 452 -12.50 -36.20 -23.22
C ILE A 452 -11.92 -37.39 -22.44
N ALA A 453 -12.75 -38.37 -22.08
CA ALA A 453 -12.29 -39.61 -21.41
C ALA A 453 -11.25 -40.38 -22.25
N HIS A 454 -11.38 -40.39 -23.58
CA HIS A 454 -10.40 -41.00 -24.48
C HIS A 454 -9.09 -40.23 -24.48
N ILE A 455 -9.14 -38.89 -24.59
CA ILE A 455 -7.96 -38.00 -24.59
C ILE A 455 -7.21 -38.13 -23.25
N LEU A 456 -7.92 -38.14 -22.11
CA LEU A 456 -7.29 -38.26 -20.78
C LEU A 456 -6.58 -39.61 -20.61
N ARG A 457 -7.13 -40.73 -21.11
CA ARG A 457 -6.43 -42.01 -21.12
C ARG A 457 -5.17 -42.02 -22.01
N ALA A 458 -5.17 -41.24 -23.09
CA ALA A 458 -3.98 -41.04 -23.90
C ALA A 458 -2.95 -40.18 -23.18
N ALA A 459 -3.39 -39.13 -22.48
CA ALA A 459 -2.57 -38.25 -21.67
C ALA A 459 -1.86 -38.97 -20.52
N GLU A 460 -2.45 -39.98 -19.89
CA GLU A 460 -1.81 -40.82 -18.87
C GLU A 460 -0.52 -41.49 -19.38
N LYS A 461 -0.43 -41.79 -20.65
CA LYS A 461 0.74 -42.46 -21.26
C LYS A 461 1.75 -41.46 -21.84
N THR A 462 1.26 -40.44 -22.50
CA THR A 462 2.08 -39.47 -23.23
C THR A 462 1.44 -38.06 -23.13
N PRO A 463 1.53 -37.39 -21.95
CA PRO A 463 0.81 -36.13 -21.73
C PRO A 463 1.19 -35.04 -22.72
N ALA A 464 2.47 -34.91 -23.07
CA ALA A 464 2.98 -33.93 -24.05
C ALA A 464 2.83 -34.38 -25.51
N GLY A 465 2.32 -35.58 -25.77
CA GLY A 465 2.20 -36.18 -27.11
C GLY A 465 0.82 -36.11 -27.75
N LEU A 466 -0.15 -35.46 -27.12
CA LEU A 466 -1.49 -35.26 -27.65
C LEU A 466 -1.46 -34.32 -28.87
N THR A 467 -2.48 -34.39 -29.71
CA THR A 467 -2.65 -33.45 -30.83
C THR A 467 -3.11 -32.07 -30.33
N ASP A 468 -2.92 -31.03 -31.16
CA ASP A 468 -3.39 -29.68 -30.84
C ASP A 468 -4.91 -29.63 -30.68
N ASP A 469 -5.66 -30.40 -31.48
CA ASP A 469 -7.11 -30.53 -31.42
C ASP A 469 -7.56 -31.19 -30.08
N ASP A 470 -6.79 -32.17 -29.58
CA ASP A 470 -7.06 -32.78 -28.28
C ASP A 470 -6.92 -31.73 -27.15
N TYR A 471 -5.85 -30.93 -27.15
CA TYR A 471 -5.65 -29.86 -26.16
C TYR A 471 -6.72 -28.78 -26.26
N VAL A 472 -7.12 -28.40 -27.49
CA VAL A 472 -8.23 -27.45 -27.69
C VAL A 472 -9.54 -28.02 -27.13
N THR A 473 -9.78 -29.31 -27.31
CA THR A 473 -10.95 -30.00 -26.73
C THR A 473 -10.91 -29.98 -25.22
N LEU A 474 -9.77 -30.26 -24.61
CA LEU A 474 -9.56 -30.22 -23.16
C LEU A 474 -9.74 -28.80 -22.58
N LEU A 475 -9.35 -27.75 -23.29
CA LEU A 475 -9.56 -26.36 -22.88
C LEU A 475 -11.05 -26.01 -22.81
N GLY A 476 -11.93 -26.71 -23.51
CA GLY A 476 -13.37 -26.57 -23.46
C GLY A 476 -14.06 -27.42 -22.38
N ALA A 477 -13.32 -28.19 -21.58
CA ALA A 477 -13.89 -29.06 -20.57
C ALA A 477 -14.61 -28.27 -19.46
N SER A 478 -15.74 -28.83 -18.99
CA SER A 478 -16.55 -28.22 -17.94
C SER A 478 -17.15 -29.27 -16.99
N GLY A 479 -17.57 -28.87 -15.81
CA GLY A 479 -18.19 -29.77 -14.82
C GLY A 479 -17.30 -30.96 -14.50
N SER A 480 -17.84 -32.20 -14.56
CA SER A 480 -17.12 -33.44 -14.23
C SER A 480 -15.95 -33.73 -15.18
N ASP A 481 -16.00 -33.25 -16.42
CA ASP A 481 -14.92 -33.43 -17.39
C ASP A 481 -13.72 -32.53 -17.05
N LEU A 482 -13.99 -31.32 -16.60
CA LEU A 482 -12.96 -30.42 -16.06
C LEU A 482 -12.34 -30.98 -14.77
N ASP A 483 -13.17 -31.55 -13.88
CA ASP A 483 -12.67 -32.17 -12.66
C ASP A 483 -11.76 -33.38 -12.95
N ALA A 484 -12.12 -34.20 -13.96
CA ALA A 484 -11.25 -35.30 -14.42
C ALA A 484 -9.95 -34.79 -15.02
N LEU A 485 -9.99 -33.73 -15.85
CA LEU A 485 -8.80 -33.08 -16.42
C LEU A 485 -7.88 -32.53 -15.34
N THR A 486 -8.43 -31.77 -14.39
CA THR A 486 -7.63 -31.19 -13.30
C THR A 486 -7.04 -32.27 -12.39
N ALA A 487 -7.76 -33.35 -12.11
CA ALA A 487 -7.24 -34.49 -11.35
C ALA A 487 -6.07 -35.18 -12.06
N ALA A 488 -6.16 -35.41 -13.39
CA ALA A 488 -5.08 -35.96 -14.19
C ALA A 488 -3.84 -35.06 -14.18
N ALA A 489 -4.05 -33.73 -14.34
CA ALA A 489 -2.96 -32.76 -14.29
C ALA A 489 -2.32 -32.65 -12.89
N ASP A 490 -3.09 -32.78 -11.80
CA ASP A 490 -2.54 -32.79 -10.45
C ASP A 490 -1.73 -34.06 -10.16
N ALA A 491 -2.19 -35.21 -10.64
CA ALA A 491 -1.41 -36.45 -10.55
C ALA A 491 -0.06 -36.30 -11.26
N LEU A 492 -0.06 -35.77 -12.47
CA LEU A 492 1.15 -35.51 -13.25
C LEU A 492 2.08 -34.48 -12.57
N ARG A 493 1.52 -33.41 -12.03
CA ARG A 493 2.27 -32.42 -11.24
C ARG A 493 2.98 -33.10 -10.06
N ARG A 494 2.27 -33.97 -9.33
CA ARG A 494 2.83 -34.68 -8.17
C ARG A 494 4.00 -35.57 -8.55
N GLU A 495 3.93 -36.23 -9.70
CA GLU A 495 5.01 -37.04 -10.24
C GLU A 495 6.20 -36.18 -10.71
N THR A 496 5.95 -35.00 -11.29
CA THR A 496 6.98 -34.16 -11.90
C THR A 496 7.73 -33.30 -10.88
N VAL A 497 7.01 -32.59 -9.99
CA VAL A 497 7.58 -31.59 -9.08
C VAL A 497 7.27 -31.84 -7.60
N GLY A 498 6.51 -32.87 -7.29
CA GLY A 498 6.12 -33.25 -5.90
C GLY A 498 5.01 -32.37 -5.34
N ASP A 499 4.74 -32.50 -4.04
CA ASP A 499 3.60 -31.87 -3.37
C ASP A 499 3.90 -30.47 -2.81
N THR A 500 5.15 -30.05 -2.80
CA THR A 500 5.53 -28.76 -2.23
C THR A 500 5.05 -27.61 -3.10
N VAL A 501 4.31 -26.66 -2.51
CA VAL A 501 4.01 -25.36 -3.11
C VAL A 501 5.22 -24.45 -2.91
N THR A 502 5.78 -23.91 -3.99
CA THR A 502 6.92 -23.01 -3.93
C THR A 502 6.51 -21.54 -4.06
N TYR A 503 7.35 -20.65 -3.53
CA TYR A 503 7.18 -19.20 -3.64
C TYR A 503 8.55 -18.52 -3.59
N VAL A 504 8.66 -17.31 -4.13
CA VAL A 504 9.87 -16.49 -4.02
C VAL A 504 9.57 -15.22 -3.23
N VAL A 505 10.47 -14.84 -2.34
CA VAL A 505 10.42 -13.52 -1.70
C VAL A 505 11.19 -12.57 -2.60
N ASN A 506 10.46 -11.64 -3.23
CA ASN A 506 11.03 -10.72 -4.21
C ASN A 506 10.50 -9.30 -4.01
N ARG A 507 11.22 -8.31 -4.54
CA ARG A 507 10.79 -6.93 -4.70
C ARG A 507 10.73 -6.55 -6.17
N ASN A 508 9.68 -5.85 -6.58
CA ASN A 508 9.58 -5.27 -7.92
C ASN A 508 10.02 -3.80 -7.88
N LEU A 509 10.85 -3.38 -8.83
CA LEU A 509 11.28 -1.99 -9.00
C LEU A 509 10.90 -1.49 -10.39
N ASP A 510 10.32 -0.30 -10.44
CA ASP A 510 10.05 0.41 -11.68
C ASP A 510 11.30 1.21 -12.09
N SER A 511 11.97 0.75 -13.13
CA SER A 511 13.18 1.40 -13.63
C SER A 511 12.95 2.78 -14.27
N SER A 512 11.71 3.10 -14.63
CA SER A 512 11.36 4.42 -15.18
C SER A 512 11.49 5.56 -14.15
N LEU A 513 11.47 5.22 -12.86
CA LEU A 513 11.64 6.17 -11.77
C LEU A 513 13.11 6.54 -11.51
N PHE A 514 14.08 5.74 -12.04
CA PHE A 514 15.50 5.94 -11.80
C PHE A 514 16.12 6.88 -12.87
N PRO A 515 17.01 7.83 -12.47
CA PRO A 515 17.35 8.18 -11.08
C PRO A 515 16.52 9.36 -10.54
N ALA A 516 15.60 9.93 -11.31
CA ALA A 516 14.95 11.19 -10.99
C ALA A 516 14.02 11.11 -9.76
N GLN A 517 13.20 10.08 -9.69
CA GLN A 517 12.25 9.85 -8.58
C GLN A 517 12.75 8.75 -7.63
N LEU A 518 13.60 7.86 -8.10
CA LEU A 518 14.27 6.84 -7.32
C LEU A 518 15.76 7.17 -7.26
N SER A 519 16.16 8.06 -6.33
CA SER A 519 17.56 8.46 -6.18
C SER A 519 18.43 7.26 -5.80
N PRO A 520 19.77 7.34 -6.05
CA PRO A 520 20.70 6.31 -5.61
C PRO A 520 20.59 5.93 -4.13
N GLU A 521 20.37 6.90 -3.25
CA GLU A 521 20.22 6.67 -1.82
C GLU A 521 18.91 5.93 -1.49
N MET A 522 17.79 6.34 -2.13
CA MET A 522 16.50 5.66 -2.00
C MET A 522 16.57 4.23 -2.52
N LEU A 523 17.21 4.02 -3.67
CA LEU A 523 17.43 2.69 -4.24
C LEU A 523 18.20 1.80 -3.27
N ASN A 524 19.29 2.30 -2.67
CA ASN A 524 20.04 1.56 -1.66
C ASN A 524 19.17 1.19 -0.46
N GLY A 525 18.34 2.09 0.03
CA GLY A 525 17.40 1.84 1.11
C GLY A 525 16.40 0.73 0.78
N LEU A 526 15.86 0.71 -0.46
CA LEU A 526 14.95 -0.34 -0.92
C LEU A 526 15.63 -1.71 -1.05
N VAL A 527 16.90 -1.73 -1.47
CA VAL A 527 17.71 -2.97 -1.54
C VAL A 527 17.98 -3.52 -0.14
N ASP A 528 18.32 -2.66 0.82
CA ASP A 528 18.52 -3.04 2.21
C ASP A 528 17.25 -3.61 2.84
N GLU A 529 16.12 -2.93 2.66
CA GLU A 529 14.83 -3.36 3.16
C GLU A 529 14.42 -4.72 2.56
N ALA A 530 14.55 -4.89 1.24
CA ALA A 530 14.29 -6.18 0.60
C ALA A 530 15.18 -7.29 1.18
N THR A 531 16.46 -7.00 1.41
CA THR A 531 17.41 -7.95 2.01
C THR A 531 17.01 -8.33 3.44
N GLN A 532 16.63 -7.35 4.27
CA GLN A 532 16.19 -7.58 5.65
C GLN A 532 14.92 -8.42 5.73
N LEU A 533 14.06 -8.32 4.72
CA LEU A 533 12.82 -9.10 4.60
C LEU A 533 13.02 -10.49 3.98
N GLY A 534 14.26 -10.87 3.72
CA GLY A 534 14.60 -12.19 3.17
C GLY A 534 14.35 -12.32 1.66
N ALA A 535 14.28 -11.20 0.93
CA ALA A 535 14.16 -11.25 -0.52
C ALA A 535 15.42 -11.87 -1.14
N THR A 536 15.19 -12.82 -2.03
CA THR A 536 16.24 -13.48 -2.83
C THR A 536 16.32 -12.90 -4.23
N GLU A 537 15.32 -12.10 -4.64
CA GLU A 537 15.19 -11.54 -5.97
C GLU A 537 14.74 -10.09 -5.94
N ILE A 538 15.26 -9.29 -6.88
CA ILE A 538 14.69 -8.00 -7.28
C ILE A 538 14.32 -8.11 -8.75
N CYS A 539 13.03 -7.90 -9.05
CA CYS A 539 12.50 -7.83 -10.41
C CYS A 539 12.46 -6.38 -10.88
N ILE A 540 13.05 -6.05 -12.03
CA ILE A 540 13.18 -4.69 -12.54
C ILE A 540 12.52 -4.60 -13.92
N GLN A 541 11.53 -3.72 -14.05
CA GLN A 541 10.80 -3.44 -15.28
C GLN A 541 10.43 -1.95 -15.33
N GLY A 542 10.08 -1.43 -16.51
CA GLY A 542 9.56 -0.06 -16.65
C GLY A 542 10.18 0.71 -17.81
N GLY A 543 11.40 0.53 -18.15
CA GLY A 543 12.13 1.34 -19.12
C GLY A 543 12.71 2.62 -18.52
N ILE A 544 13.88 3.01 -18.96
CA ILE A 544 14.56 4.23 -18.48
C ILE A 544 14.04 5.43 -19.28
N ASP A 545 13.94 6.60 -18.60
CA ASP A 545 13.55 7.86 -19.23
C ASP A 545 14.25 8.05 -20.59
N PRO A 546 13.52 8.26 -21.68
CA PRO A 546 14.09 8.44 -23.03
C PRO A 546 15.12 9.57 -23.14
N ALA A 547 15.09 10.55 -22.25
CA ALA A 547 16.06 11.64 -22.21
C ALA A 547 17.44 11.22 -21.68
N LEU A 548 17.55 10.07 -21.00
CA LEU A 548 18.79 9.57 -20.42
C LEU A 548 19.55 8.65 -21.39
N PRO A 549 20.87 8.52 -21.28
CA PRO A 549 21.65 7.59 -22.12
C PRO A 549 21.32 6.13 -21.80
N GLY A 550 21.45 5.23 -22.79
CA GLY A 550 21.17 3.80 -22.62
C GLY A 550 22.02 3.10 -21.56
N VAL A 551 23.21 3.63 -21.24
CA VAL A 551 24.08 3.13 -20.16
C VAL A 551 23.41 3.19 -18.78
N THR A 552 22.39 4.01 -18.60
CA THR A 552 21.64 4.12 -17.35
C THR A 552 21.00 2.79 -16.92
N TYR A 553 20.65 1.92 -17.87
CA TYR A 553 20.23 0.53 -17.56
C TYR A 553 21.31 -0.23 -16.79
N LEU A 554 22.56 -0.10 -17.26
CA LEU A 554 23.71 -0.77 -16.63
C LEU A 554 24.06 -0.15 -15.27
N ASP A 555 23.94 1.17 -15.14
CA ASP A 555 24.25 1.89 -13.90
C ASP A 555 23.29 1.51 -12.78
N LEU A 556 22.00 1.37 -13.09
CA LEU A 556 20.98 0.87 -12.15
C LEU A 556 21.37 -0.53 -11.61
N ILE A 557 21.72 -1.45 -12.51
CA ILE A 557 22.11 -2.82 -12.13
C ILE A 557 23.37 -2.81 -11.28
N LYS A 558 24.42 -2.09 -11.70
CA LYS A 558 25.68 -1.98 -10.96
C LYS A 558 25.47 -1.43 -9.57
N GLN A 559 24.62 -0.44 -9.41
CA GLN A 559 24.32 0.14 -8.11
C GLN A 559 23.66 -0.85 -7.15
N ILE A 560 22.67 -1.60 -7.62
CA ILE A 560 22.01 -2.64 -6.81
C ILE A 560 23.04 -3.71 -6.44
N LYS A 561 23.85 -4.17 -7.39
CA LYS A 561 24.88 -5.19 -7.16
C LYS A 561 26.00 -4.70 -6.22
N ALA A 562 26.34 -3.42 -6.27
CA ALA A 562 27.29 -2.84 -5.32
C ALA A 562 26.73 -2.85 -3.88
N ARG A 563 25.40 -2.70 -3.71
CA ARG A 563 24.75 -2.75 -2.40
C ARG A 563 24.54 -4.17 -1.89
N ASN A 564 24.06 -5.07 -2.75
CA ASN A 564 23.89 -6.50 -2.43
C ASN A 564 24.37 -7.36 -3.60
N PRO A 565 25.63 -7.85 -3.59
CA PRO A 565 26.19 -8.67 -4.66
C PRO A 565 25.46 -9.99 -4.87
N MET A 566 24.81 -10.53 -3.82
CA MET A 566 24.18 -11.86 -3.86
C MET A 566 22.75 -11.84 -4.37
N ILE A 567 22.07 -10.70 -4.36
CA ILE A 567 20.66 -10.63 -4.78
C ILE A 567 20.52 -11.02 -6.27
N HIS A 568 19.53 -11.85 -6.57
CA HIS A 568 19.20 -12.20 -7.95
C HIS A 568 18.50 -11.02 -8.64
N LEU A 569 18.99 -10.59 -9.79
CA LEU A 569 18.37 -9.52 -10.57
C LEU A 569 17.64 -10.11 -11.79
N HIS A 570 16.32 -10.02 -11.76
CA HIS A 570 15.40 -10.41 -12.82
C HIS A 570 15.02 -9.15 -13.63
N ALA A 571 15.78 -8.81 -14.68
CA ALA A 571 15.73 -7.55 -15.44
C ALA A 571 16.31 -7.74 -16.83
N PHE A 572 15.89 -7.12 -17.82
CA PHE A 572 14.79 -6.25 -18.20
C PHE A 572 13.88 -6.99 -19.19
N ARG A 573 12.66 -6.46 -19.48
CA ARG A 573 11.79 -7.05 -20.54
C ARG A 573 12.45 -6.97 -21.92
N PRO A 574 12.06 -7.84 -22.89
CA PRO A 574 12.62 -7.81 -24.24
C PRO A 574 12.58 -6.44 -24.93
N ILE A 575 11.49 -5.66 -24.72
CA ILE A 575 11.37 -4.32 -25.30
C ILE A 575 12.37 -3.33 -24.68
N GLU A 576 12.68 -3.46 -23.40
CA GLU A 576 13.66 -2.63 -22.70
C GLU A 576 15.09 -2.99 -23.07
N ILE A 577 15.35 -4.29 -23.33
CA ILE A 577 16.64 -4.75 -23.87
C ILE A 577 16.88 -4.15 -25.27
N LEU A 578 15.85 -4.11 -26.10
CA LEU A 578 15.93 -3.50 -27.41
C LEU A 578 16.16 -1.99 -27.32
N ASP A 579 15.45 -1.30 -26.43
CA ASP A 579 15.64 0.13 -26.17
C ASP A 579 17.07 0.44 -25.70
N GLY A 580 17.54 -0.26 -24.68
CA GLY A 580 18.90 -0.10 -24.14
C GLY A 580 19.98 -0.36 -25.18
N ALA A 581 19.85 -1.43 -25.95
CA ALA A 581 20.78 -1.76 -27.06
C ALA A 581 20.81 -0.62 -28.09
N SER A 582 19.65 -0.18 -28.56
CA SER A 582 19.53 0.91 -29.54
C SER A 582 20.18 2.21 -29.05
N ARG A 583 19.91 2.61 -27.82
CA ARG A 583 20.43 3.86 -27.21
C ARG A 583 21.92 3.79 -26.88
N CYS A 584 22.47 2.57 -26.70
CA CYS A 584 23.91 2.36 -26.56
C CYS A 584 24.63 2.20 -27.91
N GLY A 585 23.91 2.14 -29.04
CA GLY A 585 24.47 1.85 -30.35
C GLY A 585 25.03 0.42 -30.47
N LEU A 586 24.47 -0.52 -29.71
CA LEU A 586 24.87 -1.93 -29.66
C LEU A 586 23.84 -2.82 -30.35
N THR A 587 24.27 -4.02 -30.75
CA THR A 587 23.33 -5.09 -31.07
C THR A 587 22.68 -5.62 -29.79
N PRO A 588 21.46 -6.17 -29.85
CA PRO A 588 20.83 -6.77 -28.66
C PRO A 588 21.71 -7.82 -27.95
N GLY A 589 22.47 -8.64 -28.72
CA GLY A 589 23.40 -9.62 -28.15
C GLY A 589 24.50 -8.97 -27.31
N LEU A 590 25.20 -7.96 -27.87
CA LEU A 590 26.25 -7.23 -27.15
C LEU A 590 25.71 -6.49 -25.92
N PHE A 591 24.47 -6.00 -25.99
CA PHE A 591 23.84 -5.36 -24.82
C PHE A 591 23.47 -6.40 -23.75
N LEU A 592 23.02 -7.59 -24.13
CA LEU A 592 22.78 -8.70 -23.20
C LEU A 592 24.09 -9.15 -22.52
N ASP A 593 25.19 -9.21 -23.22
CA ASP A 593 26.51 -9.48 -22.64
C ASP A 593 26.88 -8.40 -21.61
N SER A 594 26.63 -7.13 -21.95
CA SER A 594 26.87 -6.00 -21.01
C SER A 594 25.95 -6.06 -19.76
N LEU A 595 24.70 -6.49 -19.92
CA LEU A 595 23.77 -6.71 -18.79
C LEU A 595 24.25 -7.85 -17.90
N LEU A 596 24.70 -8.96 -18.49
CA LEU A 596 25.26 -10.08 -17.74
C LEU A 596 26.50 -9.66 -16.96
N GLU A 597 27.44 -8.92 -17.58
CA GLU A 597 28.62 -8.36 -16.93
C GLU A 597 28.27 -7.37 -15.81
N ALA A 598 27.21 -6.58 -15.97
CA ALA A 598 26.71 -5.67 -14.94
C ALA A 598 26.09 -6.41 -13.76
N GLY A 599 25.66 -7.67 -13.91
CA GLY A 599 25.14 -8.53 -12.86
C GLY A 599 23.67 -8.91 -13.00
N VAL A 600 23.03 -8.70 -14.14
CA VAL A 600 21.71 -9.29 -14.43
C VAL A 600 21.82 -10.82 -14.36
N SER A 601 20.86 -11.46 -13.72
CA SER A 601 20.89 -12.90 -13.46
C SER A 601 19.88 -13.67 -14.32
N SER A 602 18.75 -13.04 -14.67
CA SER A 602 17.71 -13.56 -15.55
C SER A 602 16.88 -12.43 -16.13
N VAL A 603 16.08 -12.72 -17.16
CA VAL A 603 15.23 -11.74 -17.83
C VAL A 603 13.75 -12.11 -17.74
N PRO A 604 12.84 -11.14 -17.48
CA PRO A 604 11.40 -11.37 -17.51
C PRO A 604 10.93 -11.75 -18.93
N GLY A 605 10.16 -12.83 -19.04
CA GLY A 605 9.49 -13.19 -20.28
C GLY A 605 8.20 -12.40 -20.54
N THR A 606 7.90 -11.41 -19.70
CA THR A 606 6.74 -10.53 -19.84
C THR A 606 6.79 -9.77 -21.18
N GLY A 607 5.62 -9.41 -21.72
CA GLY A 607 5.51 -8.90 -23.08
C GLY A 607 5.27 -10.00 -24.13
N ALA A 608 5.30 -11.28 -23.77
CA ALA A 608 4.81 -12.36 -24.62
C ALA A 608 3.31 -12.20 -24.89
N ARG A 609 2.53 -11.80 -23.89
CA ARG A 609 1.08 -11.71 -23.92
C ARG A 609 0.47 -12.96 -24.54
N ILE A 610 0.12 -12.90 -25.82
CA ILE A 610 -0.20 -14.04 -26.69
C ILE A 610 0.69 -13.98 -27.93
N LEU A 611 1.30 -15.08 -28.32
CA LEU A 611 2.23 -15.14 -29.47
C LEU A 611 1.47 -15.28 -30.80
N ASN A 612 0.61 -14.29 -31.05
CA ASN A 612 -0.15 -14.09 -32.28
C ASN A 612 -0.09 -12.61 -32.65
N ASP A 613 0.56 -12.25 -33.77
CA ASP A 613 0.81 -10.85 -34.15
C ASP A 613 -0.47 -10.04 -34.39
N ASP A 614 -1.55 -10.66 -34.87
CA ASP A 614 -2.81 -9.97 -35.11
C ASP A 614 -3.51 -9.60 -33.82
N ILE A 615 -3.50 -10.49 -32.83
CA ILE A 615 -4.05 -10.22 -31.50
C ILE A 615 -3.17 -9.19 -30.76
N ARG A 616 -1.85 -9.35 -30.79
CA ARG A 616 -0.90 -8.40 -30.19
C ARG A 616 -1.11 -6.99 -30.70
N ARG A 617 -1.26 -6.83 -32.00
CA ARG A 617 -1.50 -5.52 -32.65
C ARG A 617 -2.81 -4.88 -32.16
N LYS A 618 -3.87 -5.67 -31.99
CA LYS A 618 -5.16 -5.20 -31.47
C LYS A 618 -5.05 -4.77 -30.01
N LEU A 619 -4.33 -5.52 -29.19
CA LEU A 619 -4.18 -5.25 -27.76
C LEU A 619 -3.28 -4.02 -27.47
N SER A 620 -2.26 -3.78 -28.28
CA SER A 620 -1.23 -2.76 -28.01
C SER A 620 -1.28 -1.55 -28.95
N GLY A 621 -2.18 -1.55 -29.95
CA GLY A 621 -2.15 -0.54 -31.00
C GLY A 621 -0.86 -0.55 -31.83
N GLY A 622 -0.09 -1.65 -31.80
CA GLY A 622 1.18 -1.81 -32.52
C GLY A 622 2.42 -1.34 -31.74
N SER A 623 2.30 -0.96 -30.48
CA SER A 623 3.46 -0.54 -29.64
C SER A 623 4.31 -1.69 -29.12
N GLU A 624 3.83 -2.93 -29.21
CA GLU A 624 4.54 -4.13 -28.76
C GLU A 624 5.42 -4.76 -29.84
N LEU A 625 6.42 -5.53 -29.40
CA LEU A 625 7.28 -6.31 -30.28
C LEU A 625 6.46 -7.33 -31.08
N SER A 626 6.83 -7.57 -32.33
CA SER A 626 6.30 -8.71 -33.09
C SER A 626 6.69 -10.04 -32.42
N VAL A 627 5.94 -11.10 -32.68
CA VAL A 627 6.27 -12.46 -32.23
C VAL A 627 7.69 -12.84 -32.58
N ALA A 628 8.13 -12.54 -33.81
CA ALA A 628 9.50 -12.84 -34.27
C ALA A 628 10.55 -12.05 -33.49
N ALA A 629 10.31 -10.76 -33.21
CA ALA A 629 11.24 -9.92 -32.45
C ALA A 629 11.31 -10.37 -30.97
N TRP A 630 10.18 -10.66 -30.34
CA TRP A 630 10.16 -11.17 -28.98
C TRP A 630 10.89 -12.51 -28.86
N THR A 631 10.56 -13.47 -29.73
CA THR A 631 11.21 -14.79 -29.79
C THR A 631 12.71 -14.65 -29.99
N GLY A 632 13.14 -13.80 -30.94
CA GLY A 632 14.56 -13.57 -31.23
C GLY A 632 15.33 -13.02 -30.02
N LEU A 633 14.74 -12.08 -29.29
CA LEU A 633 15.35 -11.49 -28.08
C LEU A 633 15.44 -12.50 -26.92
N ILE A 634 14.39 -13.28 -26.66
CA ILE A 634 14.40 -14.31 -25.61
C ILE A 634 15.42 -15.40 -25.96
N THR A 635 15.45 -15.87 -27.21
CA THR A 635 16.46 -16.85 -27.69
C THR A 635 17.89 -16.29 -27.56
N ALA A 636 18.10 -15.02 -27.89
CA ALA A 636 19.38 -14.35 -27.69
C ALA A 636 19.79 -14.28 -26.22
N ALA A 637 18.86 -13.94 -25.33
CA ALA A 637 19.11 -13.93 -23.89
C ALA A 637 19.52 -15.32 -23.38
N HIS A 638 18.78 -16.36 -23.76
CA HIS A 638 19.11 -17.75 -23.41
C HIS A 638 20.50 -18.16 -23.89
N ARG A 639 20.85 -17.80 -25.12
CA ARG A 639 22.18 -18.10 -25.71
C ARG A 639 23.32 -17.33 -25.03
N ALA A 640 23.02 -16.13 -24.48
CA ALA A 640 23.94 -15.36 -23.65
C ALA A 640 24.09 -15.94 -22.24
N GLY A 641 23.30 -16.95 -21.85
CA GLY A 641 23.33 -17.58 -20.52
C GLY A 641 22.34 -17.02 -19.53
N LEU A 642 21.50 -16.07 -19.95
CA LEU A 642 20.42 -15.51 -19.12
C LEU A 642 19.15 -16.36 -19.26
N ARG A 643 18.67 -16.94 -18.14
CA ARG A 643 17.39 -17.64 -18.12
C ARG A 643 16.23 -16.66 -18.15
N SER A 644 15.02 -17.14 -18.49
CA SER A 644 13.82 -16.30 -18.45
C SER A 644 12.61 -17.08 -17.96
N THR A 645 11.55 -16.32 -17.58
CA THR A 645 10.22 -16.87 -17.40
C THR A 645 9.50 -17.01 -18.74
N ALA A 646 8.56 -17.95 -18.86
CA ALA A 646 7.61 -18.03 -19.96
C ALA A 646 6.26 -17.51 -19.49
N THR A 647 5.63 -16.57 -20.20
CA THR A 647 4.37 -15.96 -19.76
C THR A 647 3.30 -16.01 -20.84
N MET A 648 2.03 -16.08 -20.45
CA MET A 648 0.87 -15.92 -21.32
C MET A 648 -0.15 -15.02 -20.60
N VAL A 649 -0.68 -14.00 -21.29
CA VAL A 649 -1.91 -13.31 -20.82
C VAL A 649 -3.09 -13.94 -21.57
N TYR A 650 -4.12 -14.36 -20.84
CA TYR A 650 -5.25 -15.07 -21.39
C TYR A 650 -6.59 -14.52 -20.89
N GLY A 651 -7.69 -14.80 -21.61
CA GLY A 651 -9.02 -14.33 -21.27
C GLY A 651 -9.41 -12.99 -21.92
N HIS A 652 -8.68 -12.54 -23.00
CA HIS A 652 -8.96 -11.26 -23.67
C HIS A 652 -9.61 -11.43 -25.06
N LEU A 653 -8.81 -11.74 -26.14
CA LEU A 653 -9.25 -11.87 -27.53
C LEU A 653 -8.92 -13.23 -28.15
N GLU A 654 -8.03 -13.95 -27.51
CA GLU A 654 -7.52 -15.23 -27.98
C GLU A 654 -8.57 -16.34 -27.89
N SER A 655 -8.44 -17.30 -28.78
CA SER A 655 -9.18 -18.55 -28.80
C SER A 655 -8.37 -19.67 -28.06
N PRO A 656 -9.01 -20.80 -27.72
CA PRO A 656 -8.30 -21.98 -27.22
C PRO A 656 -7.18 -22.46 -28.18
N ALA A 657 -7.39 -22.36 -29.48
CA ALA A 657 -6.35 -22.69 -30.46
C ALA A 657 -5.14 -21.74 -30.41
N ASP A 658 -5.36 -20.43 -30.14
CA ASP A 658 -4.27 -19.48 -29.93
C ASP A 658 -3.48 -19.79 -28.66
N GLN A 659 -4.14 -20.25 -27.59
CA GLN A 659 -3.50 -20.68 -26.35
C GLN A 659 -2.61 -21.91 -26.58
N VAL A 660 -3.09 -22.91 -27.31
CA VAL A 660 -2.30 -24.09 -27.69
C VAL A 660 -1.12 -23.69 -28.59
N ALA A 661 -1.34 -22.84 -29.59
CA ALA A 661 -0.28 -22.37 -30.49
C ALA A 661 0.81 -21.59 -29.72
N HIS A 662 0.42 -20.80 -28.72
CA HIS A 662 1.34 -20.10 -27.84
C HIS A 662 2.21 -21.08 -27.04
N LEU A 663 1.60 -22.06 -26.35
CA LEU A 663 2.34 -23.10 -25.61
C LEU A 663 3.29 -23.88 -26.55
N ARG A 664 2.87 -24.21 -27.76
CA ARG A 664 3.75 -24.82 -28.77
C ARG A 664 4.94 -23.93 -29.17
N ALA A 665 4.74 -22.60 -29.22
CA ALA A 665 5.83 -21.67 -29.48
C ALA A 665 6.85 -21.66 -28.34
N LEU A 666 6.39 -21.66 -27.08
CA LEU A 666 7.25 -21.77 -25.90
C LEU A 666 8.02 -23.09 -25.87
N ILE A 667 7.35 -24.21 -26.18
CA ILE A 667 7.99 -25.54 -26.29
C ILE A 667 9.12 -25.52 -27.31
N ARG A 668 8.92 -24.94 -28.49
CA ARG A 668 9.98 -24.85 -29.51
C ARG A 668 11.19 -24.06 -29.02
N ILE A 669 10.96 -22.93 -28.33
CA ILE A 669 12.05 -22.13 -27.76
C ILE A 669 12.77 -22.94 -26.69
N GLN A 670 12.03 -23.63 -25.83
CA GLN A 670 12.63 -24.44 -24.77
C GLN A 670 13.41 -25.63 -25.31
N ASP A 671 12.89 -26.33 -26.30
CA ASP A 671 13.61 -27.45 -26.97
C ASP A 671 14.90 -26.98 -27.65
N GLU A 672 14.97 -25.73 -28.14
CA GLU A 672 16.16 -25.13 -28.73
C GLU A 672 17.18 -24.64 -27.71
N THR A 673 16.72 -24.08 -26.56
CA THR A 673 17.60 -23.28 -25.69
C THR A 673 17.67 -23.76 -24.25
N GLY A 674 16.67 -24.48 -23.75
CA GLY A 674 16.55 -24.89 -22.32
C GLY A 674 16.49 -23.72 -21.33
N GLY A 675 16.16 -22.50 -21.79
CA GLY A 675 16.32 -21.28 -21.00
C GLY A 675 15.13 -20.87 -20.13
N PHE A 676 13.92 -21.40 -20.35
CA PHE A 676 12.78 -21.09 -19.50
C PHE A 676 12.85 -21.82 -18.16
N THR A 677 12.56 -21.11 -17.08
CA THR A 677 12.52 -21.65 -15.71
C THR A 677 11.13 -22.07 -15.27
N GLU A 678 10.10 -21.38 -15.75
CA GLU A 678 8.71 -21.57 -15.33
C GLU A 678 7.74 -21.02 -16.38
N PHE A 679 6.47 -21.44 -16.30
CA PHE A 679 5.38 -20.88 -17.06
C PHE A 679 4.41 -20.14 -16.15
N ILE A 680 4.07 -18.90 -16.52
CA ILE A 680 3.18 -18.01 -15.76
C ILE A 680 1.96 -17.64 -16.60
N PRO A 681 0.83 -18.33 -16.47
CA PRO A 681 -0.42 -17.90 -17.07
C PRO A 681 -1.05 -16.78 -16.25
N ILE A 682 -1.21 -15.60 -16.86
CA ILE A 682 -1.72 -14.39 -16.23
C ILE A 682 -3.14 -14.13 -16.74
N PRO A 683 -4.19 -14.22 -15.91
CA PRO A 683 -5.54 -13.90 -16.35
C PRO A 683 -5.68 -12.40 -16.66
N PHE A 684 -6.35 -12.08 -17.75
CA PHE A 684 -6.67 -10.71 -18.12
C PHE A 684 -7.72 -10.12 -17.17
N VAL A 685 -7.44 -8.90 -16.66
CA VAL A 685 -8.32 -8.17 -15.73
C VAL A 685 -8.78 -6.88 -16.40
N PRO A 686 -10.00 -6.84 -16.98
CA PRO A 686 -10.41 -5.74 -17.85
C PRO A 686 -10.65 -4.42 -17.13
N TYR A 687 -11.09 -4.41 -15.85
CA TYR A 687 -11.39 -3.16 -15.15
C TYR A 687 -10.16 -2.32 -14.85
N ASP A 688 -8.97 -2.90 -14.82
CA ASP A 688 -7.70 -2.18 -14.68
C ASP A 688 -7.14 -1.72 -16.04
N SER A 689 -7.85 -2.01 -17.13
CA SER A 689 -7.41 -1.70 -18.50
C SER A 689 -8.04 -0.41 -19.02
N PRO A 690 -7.38 0.29 -19.98
CA PRO A 690 -7.97 1.46 -20.66
C PRO A 690 -9.33 1.16 -21.27
N ALA A 691 -10.24 2.15 -21.30
CA ALA A 691 -11.57 1.98 -21.83
C ALA A 691 -11.61 1.47 -23.29
N THR A 692 -10.64 1.90 -24.11
CA THR A 692 -10.47 1.42 -25.50
C THR A 692 -10.18 -0.06 -25.57
N LEU A 693 -9.40 -0.60 -24.66
CA LEU A 693 -9.08 -2.02 -24.60
C LEU A 693 -10.29 -2.83 -24.08
N ARG A 694 -10.96 -2.33 -23.04
CA ARG A 694 -12.19 -2.94 -22.50
C ARG A 694 -13.30 -3.07 -23.54
N ALA A 695 -13.37 -2.13 -24.48
CA ALA A 695 -14.39 -2.13 -25.54
C ALA A 695 -14.23 -3.27 -26.56
N ILE A 696 -13.04 -3.84 -26.69
CA ILE A 696 -12.73 -4.88 -27.67
C ILE A 696 -12.45 -6.26 -27.05
N THR A 697 -12.26 -6.34 -25.74
CA THR A 697 -11.89 -7.59 -25.03
C THR A 697 -13.09 -8.24 -24.34
N ARG A 698 -12.94 -9.52 -24.00
CA ARG A 698 -13.84 -10.24 -23.09
C ARG A 698 -13.74 -9.71 -21.66
N PRO A 699 -14.71 -10.02 -20.77
CA PRO A 699 -14.66 -9.65 -19.34
C PRO A 699 -13.57 -10.36 -18.52
N GLY A 700 -12.60 -10.99 -19.13
CA GLY A 700 -11.62 -11.87 -18.51
C GLY A 700 -12.01 -13.35 -18.59
N PRO A 701 -11.14 -14.26 -18.14
CA PRO A 701 -11.44 -15.68 -18.11
C PRO A 701 -12.37 -16.04 -16.94
N THR A 702 -13.15 -17.09 -17.09
CA THR A 702 -13.86 -17.74 -15.98
C THR A 702 -12.87 -18.57 -15.15
N ILE A 703 -13.29 -18.96 -13.96
CA ILE A 703 -12.47 -19.86 -13.13
C ILE A 703 -12.31 -21.25 -13.76
N ASP A 704 -13.32 -21.71 -14.49
CA ASP A 704 -13.25 -23.00 -15.20
C ASP A 704 -12.26 -22.93 -16.36
N GLU A 705 -12.27 -21.87 -17.18
CA GLU A 705 -11.25 -21.60 -18.21
C GLU A 705 -9.84 -21.54 -17.60
N THR A 706 -9.70 -20.90 -16.43
CA THR A 706 -8.44 -20.80 -15.69
C THR A 706 -7.95 -22.18 -15.24
N ARG A 707 -8.81 -23.01 -14.66
CA ARG A 707 -8.49 -24.38 -14.25
C ARG A 707 -8.10 -25.24 -15.46
N ALA A 708 -8.85 -25.16 -16.55
CA ALA A 708 -8.58 -25.90 -17.79
C ALA A 708 -7.23 -25.52 -18.38
N LEU A 709 -6.90 -24.22 -18.48
CA LEU A 709 -5.62 -23.76 -19.01
C LEU A 709 -4.42 -24.23 -18.18
N HIS A 710 -4.47 -24.14 -16.85
CA HIS A 710 -3.38 -24.63 -16.00
C HIS A 710 -3.20 -26.14 -16.13
N ALA A 711 -4.30 -26.88 -16.21
CA ALA A 711 -4.24 -28.34 -16.39
C ALA A 711 -3.69 -28.71 -17.77
N VAL A 712 -4.13 -28.07 -18.86
CA VAL A 712 -3.60 -28.31 -20.21
C VAL A 712 -2.13 -27.88 -20.29
N ALA A 713 -1.76 -26.76 -19.70
CA ALA A 713 -0.36 -26.33 -19.65
C ALA A 713 0.52 -27.38 -18.95
N ARG A 714 0.05 -27.98 -17.84
CA ARG A 714 0.75 -29.08 -17.17
C ARG A 714 0.98 -30.26 -18.12
N LEU A 715 -0.06 -30.68 -18.85
CA LEU A 715 0.09 -31.78 -19.80
C LEU A 715 1.10 -31.45 -20.92
N MET A 716 0.98 -30.27 -21.54
CA MET A 716 1.81 -29.87 -22.67
C MET A 716 3.29 -29.63 -22.31
N LEU A 717 3.55 -29.03 -21.15
CA LEU A 717 4.87 -28.51 -20.75
C LEU A 717 5.71 -29.52 -19.96
N THR A 718 5.13 -30.63 -19.48
CA THR A 718 5.83 -31.66 -18.70
C THR A 718 7.09 -32.15 -19.42
N GLY A 719 8.20 -32.23 -18.66
CA GLY A 719 9.52 -32.61 -19.16
C GLY A 719 10.25 -31.52 -19.95
N ARG A 720 9.70 -30.30 -19.96
CA ARG A 720 10.30 -29.12 -20.63
C ARG A 720 10.29 -27.89 -19.75
N ILE A 721 9.12 -27.48 -19.30
CA ILE A 721 8.93 -26.36 -18.36
C ILE A 721 8.08 -26.95 -17.23
N ASP A 722 8.73 -27.48 -16.20
CA ASP A 722 8.08 -28.28 -15.18
C ASP A 722 7.38 -27.46 -14.09
N HIS A 723 7.71 -26.16 -13.96
CA HIS A 723 7.10 -25.29 -12.98
C HIS A 723 6.00 -24.39 -13.58
N ILE A 724 4.82 -24.40 -12.98
CA ILE A 724 3.66 -23.60 -13.38
C ILE A 724 3.19 -22.76 -12.20
N GLN A 725 3.23 -21.44 -12.40
CA GLN A 725 2.87 -20.48 -11.38
C GLN A 725 1.36 -20.21 -11.36
N ALA A 726 0.75 -20.18 -10.18
CA ALA A 726 -0.55 -19.59 -9.93
C ALA A 726 -0.40 -18.08 -9.67
N ALA A 727 -0.82 -17.22 -10.60
CA ALA A 727 -0.70 -15.77 -10.46
C ALA A 727 -1.68 -15.22 -9.42
N TRP A 728 -1.38 -15.43 -8.13
CA TRP A 728 -2.26 -15.14 -6.99
C TRP A 728 -2.72 -13.68 -6.93
N THR A 729 -1.91 -12.74 -7.41
CA THR A 729 -2.24 -11.30 -7.45
C THR A 729 -3.47 -11.01 -8.32
N LYS A 730 -3.77 -11.89 -9.28
CA LYS A 730 -4.94 -11.82 -10.17
C LYS A 730 -6.01 -12.83 -9.80
N LEU A 731 -5.62 -14.02 -9.38
CA LEU A 731 -6.54 -15.13 -9.05
C LEU A 731 -7.11 -15.03 -7.63
N GLY A 732 -6.46 -14.29 -6.73
CA GLY A 732 -6.72 -14.37 -5.30
C GLY A 732 -6.30 -15.72 -4.72
N ILE A 733 -6.40 -15.87 -3.40
CA ILE A 733 -5.97 -17.10 -2.69
C ILE A 733 -6.77 -18.31 -3.15
N ARG A 734 -8.11 -18.21 -3.22
CA ARG A 734 -8.95 -19.36 -3.60
C ARG A 734 -8.80 -19.78 -5.06
N GLY A 735 -8.71 -18.82 -5.98
CA GLY A 735 -8.42 -19.15 -7.38
C GLY A 735 -7.07 -19.85 -7.50
N SER A 736 -6.07 -19.39 -6.75
CA SER A 736 -4.76 -20.04 -6.71
C SER A 736 -4.83 -21.46 -6.12
N GLN A 737 -5.59 -21.69 -5.04
CA GLN A 737 -5.79 -23.02 -4.48
C GLN A 737 -6.41 -23.99 -5.50
N GLN A 738 -7.38 -23.52 -6.31
CA GLN A 738 -8.02 -24.36 -7.33
C GLN A 738 -7.03 -24.77 -8.43
N VAL A 739 -6.17 -23.86 -8.90
CA VAL A 739 -5.16 -24.22 -9.93
C VAL A 739 -3.99 -24.99 -9.34
N LEU A 740 -3.64 -24.77 -8.07
CA LEU A 740 -2.68 -25.61 -7.35
C LEU A 740 -3.15 -27.07 -7.18
N GLN A 741 -4.45 -27.29 -7.15
CA GLN A 741 -5.06 -28.64 -7.18
C GLN A 741 -5.31 -29.15 -8.60
N GLY A 742 -4.91 -28.40 -9.63
CA GLY A 742 -5.15 -28.71 -11.04
C GLY A 742 -3.93 -28.55 -11.95
N GLY A 743 -2.71 -28.69 -11.39
CA GLY A 743 -1.49 -28.69 -12.20
C GLY A 743 -0.46 -27.63 -11.86
N ALA A 744 -0.79 -26.54 -11.18
CA ALA A 744 0.18 -25.56 -10.71
C ALA A 744 0.93 -26.04 -9.45
N ASP A 745 2.14 -25.50 -9.24
CA ASP A 745 3.03 -25.87 -8.13
C ASP A 745 3.70 -24.67 -7.45
N ASP A 746 3.56 -23.46 -7.99
CA ASP A 746 4.25 -22.26 -7.52
C ASP A 746 3.26 -21.11 -7.32
N LEU A 747 3.49 -20.27 -6.31
CA LEU A 747 2.71 -19.05 -6.05
C LEU A 747 3.42 -17.77 -6.52
N GLY A 748 4.65 -17.88 -7.01
CA GLY A 748 5.43 -16.74 -7.48
C GLY A 748 5.89 -15.79 -6.38
N GLY A 749 5.97 -14.51 -6.70
CA GLY A 749 6.47 -13.47 -5.81
C GLY A 749 5.50 -13.08 -4.72
N VAL A 750 6.00 -12.80 -3.52
CA VAL A 750 5.21 -12.43 -2.33
C VAL A 750 5.44 -10.99 -1.86
N LEU A 751 6.48 -10.34 -2.34
CA LEU A 751 6.80 -8.93 -2.11
C LEU A 751 6.69 -8.17 -3.43
N LEU A 752 5.67 -7.33 -3.56
CA LEU A 752 5.42 -6.56 -4.78
C LEU A 752 5.60 -5.07 -4.51
N ASP A 753 6.34 -4.40 -5.40
CA ASP A 753 6.54 -2.96 -5.39
C ASP A 753 6.49 -2.44 -6.84
N GLY A 754 5.60 -1.50 -7.12
CA GLY A 754 5.42 -0.93 -8.45
C GLY A 754 4.33 -1.56 -9.30
N THR A 755 4.13 -1.02 -10.48
CA THR A 755 3.19 -1.50 -11.51
C THR A 755 3.91 -2.45 -12.44
N LEU A 756 3.45 -3.70 -12.55
CA LEU A 756 4.10 -4.70 -13.40
C LEU A 756 3.69 -4.57 -14.87
N SER A 757 2.41 -4.53 -15.15
CA SER A 757 1.91 -4.42 -16.53
C SER A 757 0.53 -3.79 -16.53
N PRO A 758 0.33 -2.64 -17.20
CA PRO A 758 -0.99 -2.01 -17.31
C PRO A 758 -2.05 -2.92 -17.96
N GLU A 759 -1.63 -3.80 -18.86
CA GLU A 759 -2.52 -4.71 -19.57
C GLU A 759 -2.95 -5.92 -18.73
N ALA A 760 -2.10 -6.31 -17.78
CA ALA A 760 -2.39 -7.38 -16.83
C ALA A 760 -3.00 -6.86 -15.52
N GLY A 761 -3.18 -5.52 -15.39
CA GLY A 761 -3.65 -4.82 -14.22
C GLY A 761 -2.53 -4.42 -13.25
N GLN A 762 -2.88 -3.60 -12.26
CA GLN A 762 -1.95 -3.11 -11.24
C GLN A 762 -1.82 -4.09 -10.08
N GLU A 763 -0.60 -4.28 -9.61
CA GLU A 763 -0.28 -5.13 -8.46
C GLU A 763 0.29 -4.32 -7.27
N VAL A 764 0.28 -3.01 -7.39
CA VAL A 764 0.80 -2.09 -6.37
C VAL A 764 0.08 -2.28 -5.04
N GLY A 765 0.85 -2.41 -4.00
CA GLY A 765 0.31 -2.52 -2.64
C GLY A 765 -0.22 -3.90 -2.27
N ARG A 766 -0.02 -4.94 -3.07
CA ARG A 766 -0.40 -6.32 -2.74
C ARG A 766 0.80 -7.10 -2.22
N VAL A 767 0.70 -7.61 -1.01
CA VAL A 767 1.69 -8.50 -0.37
C VAL A 767 0.97 -9.69 0.21
N LEU A 768 1.59 -10.86 0.08
CA LEU A 768 1.16 -12.10 0.74
C LEU A 768 2.22 -12.51 1.76
N ALA A 769 1.87 -12.55 3.03
CA ALA A 769 2.81 -12.98 4.05
C ALA A 769 3.11 -14.49 3.92
N VAL A 770 4.33 -14.88 4.26
CA VAL A 770 4.75 -16.30 4.18
C VAL A 770 3.81 -17.23 4.98
N ARG A 771 3.30 -16.79 6.14
CA ARG A 771 2.31 -17.54 6.92
C ARG A 771 0.96 -17.69 6.20
N GLU A 772 0.55 -16.72 5.40
CA GLU A 772 -0.68 -16.81 4.61
C GLU A 772 -0.52 -17.81 3.47
N ILE A 773 0.67 -17.86 2.86
CA ILE A 773 1.03 -18.89 1.89
C ILE A 773 0.99 -20.27 2.54
N ALA A 774 1.61 -20.42 3.71
CA ALA A 774 1.64 -21.68 4.44
C ALA A 774 0.23 -22.15 4.82
N ARG A 775 -0.64 -21.22 5.26
CA ARG A 775 -2.05 -21.51 5.55
C ARG A 775 -2.79 -21.91 4.28
N ALA A 776 -2.70 -21.15 3.21
CA ALA A 776 -3.39 -21.42 1.95
C ALA A 776 -3.00 -22.80 1.35
N ALA A 777 -1.71 -23.15 1.43
CA ALA A 777 -1.24 -24.45 0.99
C ALA A 777 -1.67 -25.58 1.95
N SER A 778 -1.64 -25.35 3.27
CA SER A 778 -2.09 -26.32 4.27
C SER A 778 -3.58 -26.66 4.14
N GLU A 779 -4.42 -25.68 3.79
CA GLU A 779 -5.87 -25.88 3.54
C GLU A 779 -6.14 -26.84 2.36
N ILE A 780 -5.21 -26.99 1.44
CA ILE A 780 -5.24 -27.97 0.33
C ILE A 780 -4.30 -29.16 0.56
N GLY A 781 -3.79 -29.33 1.81
CA GLY A 781 -2.98 -30.48 2.21
C GLY A 781 -1.55 -30.47 1.65
N ARG A 782 -0.99 -29.30 1.27
CA ARG A 782 0.35 -29.21 0.65
C ARG A 782 1.33 -28.44 1.52
N PRO A 783 2.61 -28.88 1.66
CA PRO A 783 3.65 -28.13 2.33
C PRO A 783 4.16 -26.97 1.45
N THR A 784 4.81 -25.97 2.07
CA THR A 784 5.38 -24.82 1.38
C THR A 784 6.88 -24.76 1.50
N ARG A 785 7.53 -24.10 0.53
CA ARG A 785 8.97 -23.82 0.57
C ARG A 785 9.32 -22.57 -0.22
N GLN A 786 10.15 -21.70 0.38
CA GLN A 786 10.78 -20.61 -0.37
C GLN A 786 11.78 -21.18 -1.39
N ARG A 787 11.80 -20.62 -2.60
CA ARG A 787 12.72 -20.95 -3.68
C ARG A 787 13.55 -19.76 -4.13
N THR A 788 14.65 -20.01 -4.79
CA THR A 788 15.33 -18.99 -5.63
C THR A 788 14.59 -18.83 -6.97
N THR A 789 14.92 -17.79 -7.75
CA THR A 789 14.36 -17.55 -9.10
C THR A 789 14.56 -18.74 -10.04
N THR A 790 15.59 -19.52 -9.86
CA THR A 790 15.90 -20.70 -10.69
C THR A 790 15.48 -22.02 -10.03
N TYR A 791 14.51 -21.99 -9.10
CA TYR A 791 13.94 -23.15 -8.38
C TYR A 791 14.92 -23.92 -7.47
N GLY A 792 16.06 -23.32 -7.12
CA GLY A 792 16.93 -23.82 -6.07
C GLY A 792 16.36 -23.58 -4.67
N ARG A 793 17.04 -24.08 -3.63
CA ARG A 793 16.72 -23.74 -2.23
C ARG A 793 17.18 -22.30 -1.93
N ALA A 794 16.32 -21.50 -1.32
CA ALA A 794 16.63 -20.15 -0.85
C ALA A 794 17.46 -20.21 0.45
#